data_b5b0fa491c528e8c714fe3a80e20954c
#
_entry.id   b5b0fa491c528e8c714fe3a80e20954c
#
_cell.length_a   1.000
_cell.length_b   1.000
_cell.length_c   1.000
_cell.angle_alpha   90.00
_cell.angle_beta   90.00
_cell.angle_gamma   90.00
#
_symmetry.space_group_name_H-M   'P 1'
#
loop_
_entity.id
_entity.type
_entity.pdbx_description
1 polymer ?
#
loop_
_entity_poly.entity_id
_entity_poly.type
_entity_poly.pdbx_seq_one_letter_code
_entity_poly.pdbx_strand_id
1 'polypeptide(L)'
;MKHLFFLLTVLFSGAVSKAQDIKNNPNSNHGNKFEQLGTVLPTPNEYRTASGAPGPKYWQQRADYDIKCELDEKNLKLTGSETITYFNNSPDVLSYLWFQMDENEHSSVNNANYQTSSRMPAQLNVTAIEKQEESKTDNGNGFIIQKLTDGVGKALKYTLNKTMMRVDLPAPLKPGQKFIIKIDWHYKITDRFKDGGRGGYEYFPEDGNHLFTIAQWYPRLCVYSDNQGWQNHQFTGRGEFALTFGNFKVQMTVPADHVVGSTGECLNYAQNLSATQQARWQKAQSSKEPVEIVTLDEAKAAEKKKSTGKKTWIFKADNVRDFAWTSSRKFVWDAMPAYVEGKKIMCMSFYGKEAYGLYRPYSTKAVAHTIKTYSKFTIPYPYPVAQSVEAANGMEYPMICFNYGRTEKDGTYGEATKYGMLGVIIHEVGHNFFPMIINSDERQWTWMDEGLNTFVQYLTEELFDNKFPSRRGPAFAITDYMKLPKDQLEPIMTNSENIIGFGPNAYAKPATGLNILRETIMGRELFDYAFKEYARRWAFKHPTPADLFRTLEDASGEDLDWFWRGWFYSTDVTDIALDSVKYFKPDLESTPRAENETTVQRKLDKPQLNPFDDISKIRNREDKSIKFLTDTDTTLRDFYWRYARGIEPYDSSTYTVPVPARTEPLDAEGKKKVADKHFYELSFSNKGGLVMPIIVEWTFKDGTKQVDRIPAQVWRYNENNVTKVFIKDQEVTSIKLDPLRETADINEANNTWGEIPPPSKFQVFKAKQQVRGQSQGINPMQKAKEKEKKAF
;
A
#
# COMPACT_ATOMS: atom_id res chain seq x y z
N MET A 1 72.83 -53.65 -27.79
CA MET A 1 71.62 -53.65 -26.96
C MET A 1 71.01 -52.33 -27.12
N LYS A 2 70.01 -52.27 -27.99
CA LYS A 2 69.28 -51.03 -28.32
C LYS A 2 67.94 -51.01 -27.56
N HIS A 3 67.77 -50.08 -26.60
CA HIS A 3 66.46 -49.85 -25.98
C HIS A 3 65.60 -48.99 -26.88
N LEU A 4 64.49 -49.55 -27.34
CA LEU A 4 63.46 -48.85 -28.08
C LEU A 4 62.50 -48.18 -27.05
N PHE A 5 62.51 -46.86 -26.96
CA PHE A 5 61.53 -46.13 -26.23
C PHE A 5 60.28 -45.92 -27.10
N PHE A 6 59.19 -46.54 -26.69
CA PHE A 6 57.85 -46.29 -27.29
C PHE A 6 57.22 -45.06 -26.59
N LEU A 7 57.20 -43.93 -27.29
CA LEU A 7 56.50 -42.74 -26.78
C LEU A 7 55.04 -42.88 -27.12
N LEU A 8 54.24 -43.23 -26.08
CA LEU A 8 52.76 -43.25 -26.17
C LEU A 8 52.32 -41.79 -26.00
N THR A 9 52.04 -41.10 -27.12
CA THR A 9 51.38 -39.79 -27.11
C THR A 9 49.88 -40.03 -26.89
N VAL A 10 49.46 -39.92 -25.63
CA VAL A 10 48.03 -39.81 -25.30
C VAL A 10 47.59 -38.40 -25.69
N LEU A 11 46.88 -38.31 -26.81
CA LEU A 11 46.12 -37.12 -27.18
C LEU A 11 44.96 -36.99 -26.18
N PHE A 12 45.22 -36.28 -25.12
CA PHE A 12 44.14 -35.63 -24.34
C PHE A 12 43.49 -34.57 -25.24
N SER A 13 42.46 -34.95 -25.98
CA SER A 13 41.49 -33.99 -26.45
C SER A 13 40.73 -33.49 -25.22
N GLY A 14 41.33 -32.54 -24.54
CA GLY A 14 40.63 -31.74 -23.54
C GLY A 14 39.52 -30.99 -24.27
N ALA A 15 38.32 -31.52 -24.19
CA ALA A 15 37.17 -30.65 -24.34
C ALA A 15 37.31 -29.55 -23.30
N VAL A 16 37.85 -28.40 -23.69
CA VAL A 16 37.72 -27.19 -22.89
C VAL A 16 36.23 -26.95 -22.88
N SER A 17 35.56 -27.43 -21.83
CA SER A 17 34.28 -26.86 -21.46
C SER A 17 34.58 -25.40 -21.17
N LYS A 18 34.35 -24.52 -22.14
CA LYS A 18 34.26 -23.09 -21.86
C LYS A 18 33.20 -23.01 -20.80
N ALA A 19 33.62 -22.71 -19.55
CA ALA A 19 32.69 -22.26 -18.53
C ALA A 19 31.90 -21.15 -19.21
N GLN A 20 30.60 -21.32 -19.28
CA GLN A 20 29.73 -20.38 -19.94
C GLN A 20 29.74 -19.15 -19.03
N ASP A 21 30.45 -18.10 -19.44
CA ASP A 21 30.47 -16.86 -18.68
C ASP A 21 29.04 -16.33 -18.54
N ILE A 22 28.66 -15.97 -17.34
CA ILE A 22 27.36 -15.33 -17.09
C ILE A 22 27.38 -13.98 -17.79
N LYS A 23 26.41 -13.76 -18.68
CA LYS A 23 26.27 -12.52 -19.43
C LYS A 23 25.24 -11.62 -18.76
N ASN A 24 25.75 -10.69 -17.96
CA ASN A 24 24.94 -9.67 -17.34
C ASN A 24 24.35 -8.72 -18.39
N ASN A 25 23.19 -8.14 -18.09
CA ASN A 25 22.56 -7.19 -19.00
C ASN A 25 23.27 -5.84 -18.93
N PRO A 26 23.72 -5.26 -20.08
CA PRO A 26 24.42 -3.98 -20.12
C PRO A 26 23.53 -2.79 -19.73
N ASN A 27 22.21 -2.93 -19.78
CA ASN A 27 21.25 -1.90 -19.38
C ASN A 27 20.95 -1.94 -17.87
N SER A 28 21.42 -2.98 -17.18
CA SER A 28 21.31 -3.10 -15.73
C SER A 28 22.49 -2.42 -15.04
N ASN A 29 22.21 -1.71 -13.96
CA ASN A 29 23.22 -1.16 -13.06
C ASN A 29 23.51 -2.08 -11.86
N HIS A 30 23.07 -3.33 -11.90
CA HIS A 30 23.02 -4.23 -10.74
C HIS A 30 23.52 -5.64 -11.05
N GLY A 31 24.72 -5.85 -11.55
CA GLY A 31 25.41 -7.14 -11.69
C GLY A 31 24.52 -8.38 -11.96
N ASN A 32 25.02 -9.55 -11.60
CA ASN A 32 24.27 -10.81 -11.76
C ASN A 32 23.02 -10.84 -10.87
N LYS A 33 21.83 -10.93 -11.47
CA LYS A 33 20.55 -10.97 -10.77
C LYS A 33 20.35 -12.23 -9.92
N PHE A 34 20.93 -13.35 -10.35
CA PHE A 34 20.76 -14.65 -9.67
C PHE A 34 21.80 -14.92 -8.58
N GLU A 35 22.64 -13.94 -8.26
CA GLU A 35 23.52 -14.02 -7.10
C GLU A 35 22.72 -13.81 -5.80
N GLN A 36 22.92 -14.69 -4.82
CA GLN A 36 22.20 -14.64 -3.55
C GLN A 36 22.47 -13.38 -2.74
N LEU A 37 21.47 -12.90 -2.00
CA LEU A 37 21.55 -11.70 -1.17
C LEU A 37 22.26 -11.89 0.17
N GLY A 38 22.79 -13.08 0.45
CA GLY A 38 23.40 -13.40 1.75
C GLY A 38 24.55 -12.47 2.18
N THR A 39 25.21 -11.78 1.23
CA THR A 39 26.24 -10.78 1.50
C THR A 39 25.68 -9.35 1.64
N VAL A 40 24.43 -9.09 1.24
CA VAL A 40 23.77 -7.79 1.29
C VAL A 40 22.87 -7.66 2.53
N LEU A 41 22.17 -8.74 2.86
CA LEU A 41 21.31 -8.78 4.04
C LEU A 41 22.12 -8.90 5.34
N PRO A 42 21.65 -8.32 6.46
CA PRO A 42 22.28 -8.48 7.76
C PRO A 42 22.46 -9.95 8.12
N THR A 43 23.60 -10.31 8.70
CA THR A 43 23.88 -11.69 9.13
C THR A 43 22.87 -12.15 10.18
N PRO A 44 22.25 -13.34 10.02
CA PRO A 44 21.36 -13.91 11.03
C PRO A 44 22.07 -14.10 12.39
N ASN A 45 21.28 -13.93 13.47
CA ASN A 45 21.79 -14.04 14.82
C ASN A 45 20.71 -14.61 15.79
N GLU A 46 20.97 -14.58 17.10
CA GLU A 46 20.05 -15.09 18.12
C GLU A 46 18.78 -14.23 18.29
N TYR A 47 18.75 -13.00 17.76
CA TYR A 47 17.57 -12.12 17.78
C TYR A 47 16.75 -12.22 16.51
N ARG A 48 17.41 -12.48 15.36
CA ARG A 48 16.79 -12.57 14.02
C ARG A 48 17.38 -13.74 13.26
N THR A 49 16.56 -14.74 13.00
CA THR A 49 17.01 -16.01 12.41
C THR A 49 17.18 -15.95 10.88
N ALA A 50 17.87 -16.96 10.34
CA ALA A 50 18.02 -17.11 8.89
C ALA A 50 16.69 -17.38 8.16
N SER A 51 15.68 -17.90 8.86
CA SER A 51 14.32 -18.09 8.33
C SER A 51 13.49 -16.80 8.32
N GLY A 52 14.04 -15.65 8.72
CA GLY A 52 13.31 -14.40 8.85
C GLY A 52 12.38 -14.33 10.07
N ALA A 53 12.41 -15.32 10.95
CA ALA A 53 11.64 -15.30 12.19
C ALA A 53 12.37 -14.56 13.31
N PRO A 54 11.65 -14.01 14.33
CA PRO A 54 12.27 -13.59 15.58
C PRO A 54 13.03 -14.75 16.22
N GLY A 55 14.24 -14.49 16.66
CA GLY A 55 15.09 -15.50 17.30
C GLY A 55 14.70 -15.76 18.76
N PRO A 56 15.34 -16.76 19.41
CA PRO A 56 15.01 -17.14 20.79
C PRO A 56 15.35 -16.06 21.82
N LYS A 57 16.24 -15.13 21.50
CA LYS A 57 16.60 -13.99 22.35
C LYS A 57 15.99 -12.66 21.88
N TYR A 58 15.03 -12.68 20.95
CA TYR A 58 14.38 -11.46 20.51
C TYR A 58 13.72 -10.73 21.69
N TRP A 59 13.94 -9.44 21.76
CA TRP A 59 13.40 -8.55 22.76
C TRP A 59 12.87 -7.27 22.13
N GLN A 60 11.99 -6.59 22.84
CA GLN A 60 11.56 -5.23 22.50
C GLN A 60 11.16 -4.49 23.77
N GLN A 61 11.28 -3.18 23.73
CA GLN A 61 10.89 -2.29 24.81
C GLN A 61 9.37 -2.18 24.93
N ARG A 62 8.92 -1.64 26.06
CA ARG A 62 7.53 -1.31 26.32
C ARG A 62 7.42 0.03 27.02
N ALA A 63 6.41 0.85 26.65
CA ALA A 63 6.09 2.12 27.27
C ALA A 63 4.59 2.24 27.53
N ASP A 64 4.16 2.22 28.79
CA ASP A 64 2.76 2.41 29.16
C ASP A 64 2.48 3.87 29.52
N TYR A 65 1.32 4.39 29.09
CA TYR A 65 0.94 5.80 29.20
C TYR A 65 -0.37 6.00 29.96
N ASP A 66 -0.38 6.90 30.94
CA ASP A 66 -1.60 7.48 31.54
C ASP A 66 -1.60 8.98 31.24
N ILE A 67 -2.49 9.41 30.34
CA ILE A 67 -2.52 10.77 29.81
C ILE A 67 -3.83 11.45 30.19
N LYS A 68 -3.75 12.71 30.59
CA LYS A 68 -4.90 13.61 30.78
C LYS A 68 -4.69 14.84 29.92
N CYS A 69 -5.70 15.20 29.14
CA CYS A 69 -5.63 16.41 28.35
C CYS A 69 -6.94 17.20 28.32
N GLU A 70 -6.83 18.46 27.99
CA GLU A 70 -7.95 19.37 27.84
C GLU A 70 -7.83 20.15 26.55
N LEU A 71 -8.91 20.13 25.75
CA LEU A 71 -9.07 20.91 24.53
C LEU A 71 -9.76 22.23 24.87
N ASP A 72 -9.02 23.33 24.67
CA ASP A 72 -9.57 24.69 24.69
C ASP A 72 -9.88 25.11 23.25
N GLU A 73 -11.13 24.88 22.81
CA GLU A 73 -11.60 25.24 21.47
C GLU A 73 -11.50 26.73 21.19
N LYS A 74 -11.73 27.58 22.23
CA LYS A 74 -11.73 29.04 22.07
C LYS A 74 -10.34 29.58 21.76
N ASN A 75 -9.32 29.06 22.44
CA ASN A 75 -7.95 29.48 22.29
C ASN A 75 -7.14 28.57 21.35
N LEU A 76 -7.78 27.55 20.75
CA LEU A 76 -7.15 26.56 19.86
C LEU A 76 -5.90 25.95 20.50
N LYS A 77 -6.03 25.50 21.75
CA LYS A 77 -4.91 25.04 22.58
C LYS A 77 -5.22 23.65 23.15
N LEU A 78 -4.21 22.80 23.14
CA LEU A 78 -4.23 21.53 23.86
C LEU A 78 -3.26 21.62 25.05
N THR A 79 -3.74 21.22 26.24
CA THR A 79 -2.90 21.10 27.44
C THR A 79 -2.96 19.64 27.89
N GLY A 80 -1.81 19.06 28.20
CA GLY A 80 -1.72 17.66 28.60
C GLY A 80 -0.73 17.41 29.72
N SER A 81 -0.98 16.33 30.43
CA SER A 81 -0.03 15.73 31.37
C SER A 81 -0.01 14.23 31.18
N GLU A 82 1.16 13.64 31.21
CA GLU A 82 1.34 12.20 31.06
C GLU A 82 2.25 11.61 32.12
N THR A 83 1.94 10.38 32.48
CA THR A 83 2.82 9.51 33.26
C THR A 83 3.18 8.30 32.40
N ILE A 84 4.46 8.15 32.11
CA ILE A 84 4.99 7.10 31.27
C ILE A 84 5.74 6.12 32.16
N THR A 85 5.45 4.82 31.99
CA THR A 85 6.24 3.74 32.58
C THR A 85 7.00 3.04 31.47
N TYR A 86 8.31 3.27 31.41
CA TYR A 86 9.19 2.63 30.42
C TYR A 86 9.86 1.40 31.02
N PHE A 87 9.84 0.30 30.25
CA PHE A 87 10.43 -0.99 30.65
C PHE A 87 11.64 -1.28 29.76
N ASN A 88 12.82 -1.44 30.40
CA ASN A 88 14.00 -1.85 29.67
C ASN A 88 14.07 -3.39 29.58
N ASN A 89 13.57 -3.93 28.49
CA ASN A 89 13.60 -5.37 28.19
C ASN A 89 14.86 -5.77 27.40
N SER A 90 15.71 -4.81 27.01
CA SER A 90 16.96 -5.09 26.31
C SER A 90 18.02 -5.67 27.25
N PRO A 91 19.06 -6.32 26.73
CA PRO A 91 20.23 -6.71 27.49
C PRO A 91 21.13 -5.52 27.90
N ASP A 92 20.83 -4.31 27.38
CA ASP A 92 21.68 -3.14 27.54
C ASP A 92 21.31 -2.30 28.75
N VAL A 93 22.30 -1.58 29.27
CA VAL A 93 22.13 -0.59 30.33
C VAL A 93 21.89 0.79 29.69
N LEU A 94 20.71 1.37 29.91
CA LEU A 94 20.34 2.64 29.33
C LEU A 94 20.60 3.81 30.27
N SER A 95 21.34 4.82 29.82
CA SER A 95 21.63 6.05 30.59
C SER A 95 20.79 7.25 30.18
N TYR A 96 20.04 7.13 29.09
CA TYR A 96 19.12 8.14 28.55
C TYR A 96 18.00 7.49 27.75
N LEU A 97 16.92 8.24 27.52
CA LEU A 97 15.79 7.87 26.66
C LEU A 97 15.59 8.93 25.58
N TRP A 98 15.10 8.52 24.41
CA TRP A 98 14.73 9.42 23.31
C TRP A 98 13.22 9.49 23.13
N PHE A 99 12.74 10.71 22.91
CA PHE A 99 11.34 11.02 22.63
C PHE A 99 11.20 11.68 21.26
N GLN A 100 10.14 11.33 20.55
CA GLN A 100 9.66 12.04 19.38
C GLN A 100 8.75 13.20 19.83
N MET A 101 9.02 14.37 19.26
CA MET A 101 8.34 15.65 19.55
C MET A 101 7.80 16.21 18.22
N ASP A 102 7.00 15.41 17.51
CA ASP A 102 6.71 15.70 16.10
C ASP A 102 5.87 16.94 15.87
N GLU A 103 5.05 17.38 16.83
CA GLU A 103 4.33 18.65 16.78
C GLU A 103 5.29 19.85 16.60
N ASN A 104 6.59 19.67 16.94
CA ASN A 104 7.61 20.69 16.71
C ASN A 104 7.93 20.91 15.23
N GLU A 105 7.41 20.11 14.30
CA GLU A 105 7.50 20.40 12.85
C GLU A 105 6.86 21.76 12.50
N HIS A 106 5.84 22.17 13.27
CA HIS A 106 5.14 23.43 13.08
C HIS A 106 5.86 24.64 13.69
N SER A 107 6.90 24.40 14.49
CA SER A 107 7.68 25.49 15.09
C SER A 107 8.65 26.07 14.08
N SER A 108 8.58 27.38 13.87
CA SER A 108 9.53 28.10 13.01
C SER A 108 10.97 28.03 13.50
N VAL A 109 11.19 27.95 14.81
CA VAL A 109 12.52 27.87 15.43
C VAL A 109 13.16 26.49 15.26
N ASN A 110 12.35 25.42 15.23
CA ASN A 110 12.81 24.04 15.15
C ASN A 110 12.54 23.38 13.79
N ASN A 111 12.17 24.17 12.78
CA ASN A 111 11.67 23.66 11.51
C ASN A 111 12.72 22.85 10.74
N ALA A 112 12.45 21.55 10.56
CA ALA A 112 13.25 20.64 9.75
C ALA A 112 13.15 20.95 8.23
N ASN A 113 12.11 21.68 7.80
CA ASN A 113 11.87 22.03 6.40
C ASN A 113 12.97 22.90 5.78
N TYR A 114 13.78 23.59 6.59
CA TYR A 114 14.98 24.27 6.09
C TYR A 114 16.05 23.34 5.50
N GLN A 115 15.92 22.04 5.72
CA GLN A 115 16.83 21.06 5.15
C GLN A 115 16.46 20.67 3.71
N THR A 116 15.27 21.06 3.21
CA THR A 116 14.80 20.76 1.86
C THR A 116 15.11 21.92 0.91
N SER A 117 15.63 21.58 -0.31
CA SER A 117 15.82 22.57 -1.35
C SER A 117 14.48 23.05 -1.91
N SER A 118 14.40 24.32 -2.27
CA SER A 118 13.22 24.92 -2.90
C SER A 118 13.62 25.79 -4.10
N ARG A 119 12.70 25.92 -5.07
CA ARG A 119 12.86 26.82 -6.21
C ARG A 119 11.71 27.80 -6.23
N MET A 120 11.96 29.02 -6.70
CA MET A 120 10.89 30.01 -6.88
C MET A 120 9.90 29.48 -7.93
N PRO A 121 8.62 29.30 -7.59
CA PRO A 121 7.61 28.91 -8.57
C PRO A 121 7.28 30.07 -9.50
N ALA A 122 6.77 29.77 -10.70
CA ALA A 122 6.32 30.81 -11.62
C ALA A 122 5.17 31.67 -11.07
N GLN A 123 4.40 31.13 -10.14
CA GLN A 123 3.33 31.82 -9.41
C GLN A 123 3.45 31.51 -7.92
N LEU A 124 3.43 32.53 -7.09
CA LEU A 124 3.48 32.41 -5.64
C LEU A 124 2.18 32.97 -5.06
N ASN A 125 1.48 32.20 -4.23
CA ASN A 125 0.27 32.68 -3.56
C ASN A 125 0.60 33.47 -2.27
N VAL A 126 -0.33 34.28 -1.81
CA VAL A 126 -0.16 35.10 -0.61
C VAL A 126 0.14 34.25 0.63
N THR A 127 -0.53 33.11 0.79
CA THR A 127 -0.32 32.19 1.92
C THR A 127 1.12 31.66 1.98
N ALA A 128 1.76 31.40 0.83
CA ALA A 128 3.16 30.99 0.80
C ALA A 128 4.11 32.14 1.23
N ILE A 129 3.78 33.37 0.90
CA ILE A 129 4.54 34.56 1.36
C ILE A 129 4.38 34.74 2.88
N GLU A 130 3.13 34.66 3.38
CA GLU A 130 2.83 34.76 4.82
C GLU A 130 3.59 33.70 5.61
N LYS A 131 3.56 32.46 5.15
CA LYS A 131 4.29 31.36 5.78
C LYS A 131 5.81 31.58 5.81
N GLN A 132 6.38 32.17 4.76
CA GLN A 132 7.80 32.51 4.72
C GLN A 132 8.13 33.67 5.64
N GLU A 133 7.25 34.67 5.79
CA GLU A 133 7.41 35.74 6.77
C GLU A 133 7.31 35.23 8.21
N GLU A 134 6.32 34.40 8.51
CA GLU A 134 6.15 33.76 9.83
C GLU A 134 7.38 32.90 10.22
N SER A 135 8.08 32.30 9.26
CA SER A 135 9.30 31.53 9.54
C SER A 135 10.49 32.34 10.04
N LYS A 136 10.46 33.67 9.93
CA LYS A 136 11.54 34.57 10.37
C LYS A 136 11.54 34.83 11.90
N THR A 137 10.44 34.58 12.56
CA THR A 137 10.27 34.79 13.99
C THR A 137 9.68 33.53 14.65
N ASP A 138 9.81 33.41 15.96
CA ASP A 138 9.15 32.35 16.71
C ASP A 138 7.63 32.54 16.60
N ASN A 139 6.97 31.53 15.97
CA ASN A 139 5.51 31.52 15.79
C ASN A 139 4.77 30.96 17.02
N GLY A 140 5.49 30.49 18.04
CA GLY A 140 4.94 29.92 19.27
C GLY A 140 4.26 28.55 19.06
N ASN A 141 4.44 27.90 17.90
CA ASN A 141 3.96 26.55 17.63
C ASN A 141 4.94 25.48 18.15
N GLY A 142 4.47 24.25 18.26
CA GLY A 142 5.22 23.14 18.82
C GLY A 142 5.03 22.98 20.33
N PHE A 143 5.61 21.91 20.87
CA PHE A 143 5.50 21.59 22.29
C PHE A 143 6.19 22.60 23.19
N ILE A 144 5.48 23.06 24.22
CA ILE A 144 6.04 23.79 25.34
C ILE A 144 6.02 22.87 26.56
N ILE A 145 7.18 22.37 26.95
CA ILE A 145 7.35 21.51 28.12
C ILE A 145 7.34 22.40 29.38
N GLN A 146 6.33 22.22 30.22
CA GLN A 146 6.16 22.96 31.47
C GLN A 146 6.88 22.28 32.62
N LYS A 147 6.89 20.94 32.62
CA LYS A 147 7.51 20.15 33.67
C LYS A 147 7.94 18.79 33.13
N LEU A 148 9.13 18.35 33.52
CA LEU A 148 9.64 17.01 33.22
C LEU A 148 10.33 16.47 34.47
N THR A 149 9.80 15.38 35.02
CA THR A 149 10.25 14.80 36.28
C THR A 149 10.26 13.28 36.24
N ASP A 150 10.99 12.66 37.18
CA ASP A 150 10.86 11.25 37.49
C ASP A 150 9.55 10.94 38.26
N GLY A 151 9.36 9.65 38.58
CA GLY A 151 8.18 9.14 39.29
C GLY A 151 7.95 9.77 40.67
N VAL A 152 9.00 10.26 41.33
CA VAL A 152 8.93 10.89 42.67
C VAL A 152 8.88 12.41 42.59
N GLY A 153 8.89 12.98 41.38
CA GLY A 153 8.75 14.43 41.15
C GLY A 153 10.06 15.21 41.10
N LYS A 154 11.22 14.55 41.07
CA LYS A 154 12.50 15.19 40.85
C LYS A 154 12.71 15.56 39.40
N ALA A 155 13.13 16.80 39.12
CA ALA A 155 13.36 17.28 37.76
C ALA A 155 14.41 16.44 37.02
N LEU A 156 14.14 16.13 35.77
CA LEU A 156 15.06 15.43 34.87
C LEU A 156 15.73 16.43 33.93
N LYS A 157 16.98 16.20 33.61
CA LYS A 157 17.70 16.94 32.59
C LYS A 157 17.32 16.42 31.21
N TYR A 158 17.05 17.36 30.31
CA TYR A 158 16.75 17.02 28.90
C TYR A 158 17.40 17.98 27.93
N THR A 159 17.55 17.52 26.68
CA THR A 159 18.00 18.33 25.55
C THR A 159 16.99 18.18 24.44
N LEU A 160 16.39 19.29 24.01
CA LEU A 160 15.49 19.34 22.88
C LEU A 160 16.25 19.75 21.62
N ASN A 161 16.15 18.97 20.56
CA ASN A 161 16.70 19.28 19.24
C ASN A 161 15.65 19.04 18.18
N LYS A 162 14.97 20.13 17.76
CA LYS A 162 13.88 20.11 16.78
C LYS A 162 12.78 19.12 17.21
N THR A 163 12.55 18.05 16.45
CA THR A 163 11.53 17.04 16.72
C THR A 163 12.01 15.90 17.63
N MET A 164 13.20 16.00 18.21
CA MET A 164 13.75 14.97 19.08
C MET A 164 14.11 15.54 20.47
N MET A 165 13.74 14.81 21.55
CA MET A 165 14.11 15.13 22.91
C MET A 165 14.84 13.96 23.55
N ARG A 166 16.06 14.23 24.04
CA ARG A 166 16.83 13.30 24.86
C ARG A 166 16.62 13.61 26.33
N VAL A 167 16.28 12.63 27.12
CA VAL A 167 16.13 12.73 28.59
C VAL A 167 17.21 11.90 29.26
N ASP A 168 18.10 12.53 30.02
CA ASP A 168 19.15 11.86 30.77
C ASP A 168 18.55 11.24 32.04
N LEU A 169 18.86 9.97 32.28
CA LEU A 169 18.39 9.25 33.46
C LEU A 169 19.28 9.56 34.68
N PRO A 170 18.74 9.72 35.91
CA PRO A 170 19.50 10.04 37.10
C PRO A 170 20.42 8.88 37.58
N ALA A 171 20.12 7.67 37.12
CA ALA A 171 20.91 6.47 37.28
C ALA A 171 20.72 5.52 36.09
N PRO A 172 21.70 4.71 35.72
CA PRO A 172 21.59 3.76 34.61
C PRO A 172 20.43 2.77 34.85
N LEU A 173 19.55 2.64 33.82
CA LEU A 173 18.42 1.71 33.82
C LEU A 173 18.88 0.35 33.29
N LYS A 174 19.02 -0.62 34.23
CA LYS A 174 19.51 -1.97 33.93
C LYS A 174 18.45 -2.83 33.22
N PRO A 175 18.84 -3.92 32.55
CA PRO A 175 17.93 -4.92 32.01
C PRO A 175 16.88 -5.37 33.01
N GLY A 176 15.60 -5.47 32.56
CA GLY A 176 14.46 -5.87 33.39
C GLY A 176 13.92 -4.78 34.34
N GLN A 177 14.57 -3.63 34.41
CA GLN A 177 14.12 -2.51 35.24
C GLN A 177 13.10 -1.63 34.50
N LYS A 178 12.33 -0.85 35.25
CA LYS A 178 11.42 0.18 34.72
C LYS A 178 11.77 1.55 35.29
N PHE A 179 11.43 2.59 34.51
CA PHE A 179 11.58 3.98 34.91
C PHE A 179 10.27 4.73 34.69
N ILE A 180 9.90 5.62 35.60
CA ILE A 180 8.68 6.42 35.49
C ILE A 180 9.06 7.86 35.20
N ILE A 181 8.44 8.41 34.13
CA ILE A 181 8.60 9.81 33.69
C ILE A 181 7.25 10.50 33.75
N LYS A 182 7.24 11.75 34.18
CA LYS A 182 6.04 12.61 34.15
C LYS A 182 6.37 13.86 33.37
N ILE A 183 5.50 14.18 32.39
CA ILE A 183 5.64 15.35 31.52
C ILE A 183 4.34 16.15 31.55
N ASP A 184 4.43 17.44 31.81
CA ASP A 184 3.33 18.41 31.64
C ASP A 184 3.70 19.30 30.46
N TRP A 185 2.78 19.45 29.55
CA TRP A 185 3.03 20.15 28.28
C TRP A 185 1.77 20.82 27.75
N HIS A 186 1.96 21.74 26.81
CA HIS A 186 0.89 22.27 25.97
C HIS A 186 1.43 22.70 24.61
N TYR A 187 0.53 22.86 23.64
CA TYR A 187 0.83 23.47 22.36
C TYR A 187 -0.42 24.16 21.79
N LYS A 188 -0.22 25.07 20.82
CA LYS A 188 -1.25 25.70 20.03
C LYS A 188 -1.62 24.79 18.87
N ILE A 189 -2.89 24.42 18.73
CA ILE A 189 -3.37 23.58 17.63
C ILE A 189 -3.33 24.39 16.34
N THR A 190 -2.70 23.85 15.31
CA THR A 190 -2.49 24.53 14.02
C THR A 190 -3.69 24.40 13.10
N ASP A 191 -3.83 25.31 12.13
CA ASP A 191 -4.82 25.24 11.07
C ASP A 191 -4.37 24.22 10.01
N ARG A 192 -5.14 23.16 9.83
CA ARG A 192 -4.81 22.07 8.91
C ARG A 192 -4.63 22.53 7.47
N PHE A 193 -5.42 23.48 7.00
CA PHE A 193 -5.32 24.00 5.63
C PHE A 193 -4.18 25.00 5.43
N LYS A 194 -3.86 25.75 6.46
CA LYS A 194 -2.76 26.74 6.42
C LYS A 194 -1.41 26.09 6.66
N ASP A 195 -1.31 25.30 7.73
CA ASP A 195 -0.02 24.82 8.24
C ASP A 195 0.34 23.42 7.74
N GLY A 196 -0.64 22.63 7.28
CA GLY A 196 -0.43 21.23 6.89
C GLY A 196 -0.26 20.32 8.11
N GLY A 197 0.66 19.37 8.04
CA GLY A 197 0.96 18.43 9.11
C GLY A 197 -0.03 17.26 9.20
N ARG A 198 0.03 16.48 10.28
CA ARG A 198 -0.81 15.29 10.49
C ARG A 198 -2.02 15.56 11.39
N GLY A 199 -1.87 16.45 12.38
CA GLY A 199 -2.91 16.96 13.26
C GLY A 199 -3.41 18.34 12.87
N GLY A 200 -4.23 18.96 13.73
CA GLY A 200 -4.71 20.31 13.57
C GLY A 200 -6.23 20.46 13.66
N TYR A 201 -6.74 21.61 13.30
CA TYR A 201 -8.18 21.84 13.19
C TYR A 201 -8.58 22.24 11.77
N GLU A 202 -9.83 21.94 11.42
CA GLU A 202 -10.54 22.50 10.28
C GLU A 202 -11.61 23.46 10.79
N TYR A 203 -11.67 24.65 10.19
CA TYR A 203 -12.71 25.63 10.49
C TYR A 203 -13.75 25.68 9.37
N PHE A 204 -15.04 25.62 9.74
CA PHE A 204 -16.17 25.69 8.82
C PHE A 204 -16.84 27.05 8.92
N PRO A 205 -16.55 28.00 8.04
CA PRO A 205 -17.05 29.37 8.14
C PRO A 205 -18.59 29.46 7.98
N GLU A 206 -19.23 28.50 7.30
CA GLU A 206 -20.67 28.46 7.08
C GLU A 206 -21.47 28.31 8.39
N ASP A 207 -20.90 27.65 9.39
CA ASP A 207 -21.55 27.41 10.69
C ASP A 207 -20.69 27.83 11.89
N GLY A 208 -19.48 28.29 11.66
CA GLY A 208 -18.56 28.79 12.68
C GLY A 208 -18.07 27.72 13.66
N ASN A 209 -17.95 26.46 13.21
CA ASN A 209 -17.52 25.33 14.03
C ASN A 209 -16.17 24.76 13.60
N HIS A 210 -15.56 23.99 14.47
CA HIS A 210 -14.30 23.31 14.25
C HIS A 210 -14.46 21.78 14.23
N LEU A 211 -13.59 21.14 13.46
CA LEU A 211 -13.30 19.72 13.56
C LEU A 211 -11.83 19.58 13.94
N PHE A 212 -11.55 18.86 15.01
CA PHE A 212 -10.19 18.65 15.52
C PHE A 212 -9.70 17.24 15.18
N THR A 213 -8.55 17.16 14.56
CA THR A 213 -7.75 15.93 14.39
C THR A 213 -6.56 16.04 15.32
N ILE A 214 -6.53 15.25 16.38
CA ILE A 214 -5.48 15.30 17.39
C ILE A 214 -4.58 14.07 17.25
N ALA A 215 -3.45 14.28 16.62
CA ALA A 215 -2.46 13.29 16.24
C ALA A 215 -1.06 13.83 16.52
N GLN A 216 -0.09 12.98 16.87
CA GLN A 216 1.28 13.39 17.23
C GLN A 216 1.34 14.40 18.40
N TRP A 217 0.36 14.36 19.24
CA TRP A 217 -0.08 15.38 20.18
C TRP A 217 0.53 15.31 21.59
N TYR A 218 1.37 14.31 21.85
CA TYR A 218 2.04 14.08 23.13
C TYR A 218 3.49 13.62 22.89
N PRO A 219 4.43 13.83 23.82
CA PRO A 219 5.79 13.31 23.73
C PRO A 219 5.82 11.76 23.68
N ARG A 220 6.42 11.16 22.66
CA ARG A 220 6.35 9.72 22.39
C ARG A 220 7.71 9.05 22.47
N LEU A 221 7.82 7.91 23.13
CA LEU A 221 9.08 7.13 23.23
C LEU A 221 9.48 6.57 21.87
N CYS A 222 10.73 6.83 21.44
CA CYS A 222 11.35 6.17 20.29
C CYS A 222 11.49 4.67 20.52
N VAL A 223 11.51 3.90 19.45
CA VAL A 223 11.94 2.49 19.51
C VAL A 223 13.41 2.40 19.88
N TYR A 224 13.75 1.47 20.75
CA TYR A 224 15.11 0.95 20.97
C TYR A 224 15.11 -0.51 20.57
N SER A 225 15.86 -0.87 19.52
CA SER A 225 15.84 -2.21 18.92
C SER A 225 17.20 -2.88 18.89
N ASP A 226 17.19 -4.20 18.66
CA ASP A 226 18.36 -5.07 18.59
C ASP A 226 19.28 -4.76 17.40
N ASN A 227 18.74 -4.22 16.33
CA ASN A 227 19.46 -4.00 15.06
C ASN A 227 19.93 -2.58 14.81
N GLN A 228 19.33 -1.57 15.47
CA GLN A 228 19.65 -0.15 15.26
C GLN A 228 19.91 0.64 16.54
N GLY A 229 19.63 0.07 17.71
CA GLY A 229 19.56 0.84 18.94
C GLY A 229 18.39 1.84 18.89
N TRP A 230 18.64 3.11 19.28
CA TRP A 230 17.63 4.15 19.25
C TRP A 230 17.26 4.57 17.83
N GLN A 231 15.98 4.50 17.48
CA GLN A 231 15.43 5.03 16.24
C GLN A 231 15.01 6.50 16.46
N ASN A 232 16.00 7.39 16.50
CA ASN A 232 15.86 8.78 16.91
C ASN A 232 16.09 9.77 15.76
N HIS A 233 15.57 9.46 14.56
CA HIS A 233 15.64 10.34 13.41
C HIS A 233 14.63 11.48 13.50
N GLN A 234 15.02 12.68 13.04
CA GLN A 234 14.15 13.85 12.97
C GLN A 234 12.90 13.56 12.11
N PHE A 235 11.76 14.12 12.48
CA PHE A 235 10.59 14.13 11.63
C PHE A 235 10.65 15.26 10.61
N THR A 236 10.60 14.91 9.34
CA THR A 236 10.64 15.86 8.21
C THR A 236 9.39 15.79 7.35
N GLY A 237 8.38 15.03 7.79
CA GLY A 237 7.10 14.88 7.11
C GLY A 237 7.08 13.80 6.01
N ARG A 238 8.17 13.02 5.83
CA ARG A 238 8.22 11.95 4.83
C ARG A 238 8.13 10.55 5.45
N GLY A 239 9.18 10.07 6.08
CA GLY A 239 9.11 8.82 6.86
C GLY A 239 8.32 9.06 8.13
N GLU A 240 7.31 8.23 8.44
CA GLU A 240 6.37 8.55 9.50
C GLU A 240 6.91 8.21 10.89
N PHE A 241 6.68 7.03 11.45
CA PHE A 241 7.01 6.79 12.85
C PHE A 241 7.67 5.42 13.08
N ALA A 242 8.41 5.34 14.19
CA ALA A 242 8.81 4.08 14.79
C ALA A 242 8.61 4.26 16.30
N LEU A 243 7.56 3.66 16.87
CA LEU A 243 7.10 3.90 18.24
C LEU A 243 7.00 2.60 19.03
N THR A 244 7.31 2.70 20.32
CA THR A 244 7.30 1.57 21.23
C THR A 244 5.87 1.17 21.61
N PHE A 245 5.57 -0.12 21.58
CA PHE A 245 4.28 -0.65 22.04
C PHE A 245 4.08 -0.48 23.56
N GLY A 246 2.83 -0.23 23.94
CA GLY A 246 2.41 -0.15 25.32
C GLY A 246 0.91 -0.07 25.51
N ASN A 247 0.50 0.10 26.75
CA ASN A 247 -0.89 0.32 27.10
C ASN A 247 -1.15 1.80 27.34
N PHE A 248 -2.32 2.25 26.90
CA PHE A 248 -2.75 3.62 27.03
C PHE A 248 -4.04 3.74 27.83
N LYS A 249 -4.09 4.69 28.75
CA LYS A 249 -5.29 5.20 29.36
C LYS A 249 -5.32 6.71 29.19
N VAL A 250 -6.30 7.21 28.46
CA VAL A 250 -6.36 8.62 28.08
C VAL A 250 -7.68 9.24 28.50
N GLN A 251 -7.62 10.38 29.17
CA GLN A 251 -8.75 11.19 29.61
C GLN A 251 -8.73 12.49 28.86
N MET A 252 -9.74 12.73 28.03
CA MET A 252 -9.87 13.90 27.16
C MET A 252 -11.05 14.76 27.63
N THR A 253 -10.76 15.95 28.11
CA THR A 253 -11.78 16.94 28.49
C THR A 253 -12.01 17.87 27.32
N VAL A 254 -13.24 17.91 26.81
CA VAL A 254 -13.65 18.65 25.61
C VAL A 254 -14.94 19.43 25.88
N PRO A 255 -15.39 20.35 25.01
CA PRO A 255 -16.72 20.96 25.11
C PRO A 255 -17.81 19.90 25.23
N ALA A 256 -18.85 20.16 26.06
CA ALA A 256 -19.84 19.15 26.42
C ALA A 256 -20.73 18.69 25.25
N ASP A 257 -20.79 19.45 24.17
CA ASP A 257 -21.51 19.13 22.93
C ASP A 257 -20.64 18.39 21.89
N HIS A 258 -19.35 18.19 22.16
CA HIS A 258 -18.48 17.45 21.25
C HIS A 258 -18.68 15.95 21.35
N VAL A 259 -18.63 15.28 20.20
CA VAL A 259 -18.48 13.83 20.06
C VAL A 259 -17.00 13.51 19.85
N VAL A 260 -16.51 12.47 20.52
CA VAL A 260 -15.10 12.05 20.45
C VAL A 260 -14.99 10.65 19.85
N GLY A 261 -14.18 10.50 18.82
CA GLY A 261 -13.64 9.23 18.32
C GLY A 261 -12.18 9.10 18.74
N SER A 262 -11.71 7.90 19.06
CA SER A 262 -10.36 7.75 19.61
C SER A 262 -9.81 6.34 19.46
N THR A 263 -8.49 6.21 19.44
CA THR A 263 -7.79 4.94 19.67
C THR A 263 -8.35 4.24 20.90
N GLY A 264 -8.69 2.95 20.80
CA GLY A 264 -9.15 2.14 21.92
C GLY A 264 -10.66 2.17 22.18
N GLU A 265 -11.04 1.63 23.31
CA GLU A 265 -12.44 1.53 23.79
C GLU A 265 -12.77 2.65 24.76
N CYS A 266 -13.95 3.26 24.59
CA CYS A 266 -14.47 4.22 25.53
C CYS A 266 -15.01 3.52 26.79
N LEU A 267 -14.52 3.94 27.94
CA LEU A 267 -14.89 3.36 29.24
C LEU A 267 -16.15 4.01 29.88
N ASN A 268 -16.60 5.16 29.36
CA ASN A 268 -17.63 5.96 30.01
C ASN A 268 -18.70 6.51 29.05
N TYR A 269 -19.09 5.74 28.02
CA TYR A 269 -20.22 6.11 27.15
C TYR A 269 -21.50 6.45 27.93
N ALA A 270 -21.79 5.70 28.97
CA ALA A 270 -22.99 5.93 29.80
C ALA A 270 -23.02 7.33 30.43
N GLN A 271 -21.88 7.96 30.65
CA GLN A 271 -21.79 9.31 31.24
C GLN A 271 -21.85 10.41 30.18
N ASN A 272 -21.46 10.09 28.94
CA ASN A 272 -21.29 11.08 27.88
C ASN A 272 -22.41 11.09 26.84
N LEU A 273 -23.19 10.00 26.74
CA LEU A 273 -24.27 9.84 25.78
C LEU A 273 -25.64 10.05 26.46
N SER A 274 -26.58 10.68 25.75
CA SER A 274 -27.98 10.74 26.17
C SER A 274 -28.60 9.33 26.22
N ALA A 275 -29.69 9.17 26.92
CA ALA A 275 -30.42 7.88 27.00
C ALA A 275 -30.80 7.33 25.63
N THR A 276 -31.20 8.21 24.69
CA THR A 276 -31.52 7.84 23.30
C THR A 276 -30.27 7.37 22.54
N GLN A 277 -29.15 8.05 22.68
CA GLN A 277 -27.88 7.65 22.05
C GLN A 277 -27.36 6.33 22.63
N GLN A 278 -27.52 6.12 23.94
CA GLN A 278 -27.19 4.82 24.57
C GLN A 278 -28.05 3.67 24.02
N ALA A 279 -29.36 3.89 23.85
CA ALA A 279 -30.23 2.87 23.26
C ALA A 279 -29.82 2.54 21.79
N ARG A 280 -29.45 3.56 21.00
CA ARG A 280 -28.93 3.34 19.64
C ARG A 280 -27.58 2.63 19.63
N TRP A 281 -26.69 2.96 20.57
CA TRP A 281 -25.42 2.24 20.76
C TRP A 281 -25.65 0.76 21.09
N GLN A 282 -26.59 0.45 21.98
CA GLN A 282 -26.94 -0.93 22.27
C GLN A 282 -27.49 -1.65 21.03
N LYS A 283 -28.37 -1.00 20.26
CA LYS A 283 -28.87 -1.53 18.99
C LYS A 283 -27.74 -1.80 17.99
N ALA A 284 -26.77 -0.90 17.90
CA ALA A 284 -25.62 -1.03 16.99
C ALA A 284 -24.77 -2.28 17.28
N GLN A 285 -24.71 -2.75 18.54
CA GLN A 285 -23.91 -3.90 18.96
C GLN A 285 -24.22 -5.23 18.23
N SER A 286 -25.39 -5.35 17.61
CA SER A 286 -25.85 -6.55 16.92
C SER A 286 -26.50 -6.27 15.57
N SER A 287 -26.47 -5.02 15.10
CA SER A 287 -27.08 -4.64 13.83
C SER A 287 -26.28 -5.17 12.64
N LYS A 288 -26.97 -5.58 11.57
CA LYS A 288 -26.35 -5.92 10.29
C LYS A 288 -26.04 -4.69 9.44
N GLU A 289 -26.68 -3.55 9.76
CA GLU A 289 -26.50 -2.27 9.08
C GLU A 289 -25.98 -1.22 10.07
N PRO A 290 -25.23 -0.19 9.61
CA PRO A 290 -24.79 0.89 10.46
C PRO A 290 -25.99 1.60 11.12
N VAL A 291 -25.93 1.78 12.43
CA VAL A 291 -26.91 2.50 13.24
C VAL A 291 -26.32 3.86 13.63
N GLU A 292 -27.01 4.94 13.31
CA GLU A 292 -26.61 6.27 13.77
C GLU A 292 -26.81 6.38 15.28
N ILE A 293 -25.71 6.54 16.01
CA ILE A 293 -25.70 6.83 17.45
C ILE A 293 -25.99 8.31 17.67
N VAL A 294 -25.28 9.18 16.95
CA VAL A 294 -25.57 10.60 16.81
C VAL A 294 -26.10 10.84 15.41
N THR A 295 -27.35 11.32 15.30
CA THR A 295 -28.00 11.52 14.01
C THR A 295 -27.59 12.83 13.35
N LEU A 296 -27.87 12.94 12.05
CA LEU A 296 -27.63 14.19 11.30
C LEU A 296 -28.37 15.38 11.92
N ASP A 297 -29.61 15.18 12.38
CA ASP A 297 -30.40 16.26 13.01
C ASP A 297 -29.83 16.68 14.36
N GLU A 298 -29.35 15.72 15.17
CA GLU A 298 -28.65 16.03 16.42
C GLU A 298 -27.34 16.80 16.17
N ALA A 299 -26.54 16.42 15.17
CA ALA A 299 -25.33 17.13 14.77
C ALA A 299 -25.65 18.56 14.32
N LYS A 300 -26.64 18.75 13.41
CA LYS A 300 -27.09 20.06 12.97
C LYS A 300 -27.64 20.94 14.10
N ALA A 301 -28.24 20.32 15.11
CA ALA A 301 -28.71 21.06 16.31
C ALA A 301 -27.54 21.52 17.18
N ALA A 302 -26.53 20.66 17.36
CA ALA A 302 -25.31 20.98 18.10
C ALA A 302 -24.47 22.09 17.43
N GLU A 303 -24.39 22.10 16.10
CA GLU A 303 -23.73 23.17 15.34
C GLU A 303 -24.29 24.58 15.65
N LYS A 304 -25.59 24.69 15.92
CA LYS A 304 -26.26 25.96 16.12
C LYS A 304 -26.14 26.53 17.55
N LYS A 305 -25.89 25.65 18.53
CA LYS A 305 -25.89 26.02 19.96
C LYS A 305 -24.66 25.46 20.67
N LYS A 306 -23.62 26.26 20.77
CA LYS A 306 -22.37 25.90 21.44
C LYS A 306 -22.58 25.78 22.96
N SER A 307 -22.14 24.64 23.51
CA SER A 307 -22.13 24.44 24.98
C SER A 307 -21.02 25.25 25.64
N THR A 308 -21.30 25.76 26.84
CA THR A 308 -20.28 26.39 27.70
C THR A 308 -19.66 25.41 28.71
N GLY A 309 -20.27 24.25 28.87
CA GLY A 309 -19.77 23.18 29.73
C GLY A 309 -18.71 22.31 29.07
N LYS A 310 -18.07 21.49 29.90
CA LYS A 310 -17.09 20.49 29.45
C LYS A 310 -17.53 19.10 29.91
N LYS A 311 -17.09 18.06 29.21
CA LYS A 311 -17.21 16.66 29.60
C LYS A 311 -15.90 15.91 29.31
N THR A 312 -15.65 14.87 30.09
CA THR A 312 -14.44 14.06 29.96
C THR A 312 -14.78 12.69 29.38
N TRP A 313 -14.11 12.36 28.30
CA TRP A 313 -14.13 11.01 27.69
C TRP A 313 -12.91 10.24 28.17
N ILE A 314 -13.09 8.95 28.48
CA ILE A 314 -12.02 8.08 28.99
C ILE A 314 -11.91 6.90 28.05
N PHE A 315 -10.72 6.75 27.46
CA PHE A 315 -10.42 5.63 26.56
C PHE A 315 -9.26 4.79 27.09
N LYS A 316 -9.27 3.52 26.70
CA LYS A 316 -8.22 2.55 26.98
C LYS A 316 -7.86 1.79 25.72
N ALA A 317 -6.55 1.63 25.47
CA ALA A 317 -6.01 0.80 24.41
C ALA A 317 -4.86 -0.05 24.96
N ASP A 318 -4.89 -1.34 24.66
CA ASP A 318 -3.85 -2.27 25.10
C ASP A 318 -2.95 -2.66 23.93
N ASN A 319 -1.65 -2.68 24.18
CA ASN A 319 -0.62 -3.10 23.24
C ASN A 319 -0.71 -2.39 21.88
N VAL A 320 -0.71 -1.07 21.91
CA VAL A 320 -0.68 -0.18 20.74
C VAL A 320 0.61 0.64 20.74
N ARG A 321 1.02 1.10 19.57
CA ARG A 321 2.24 1.90 19.43
C ARG A 321 1.99 3.41 19.52
N ASP A 322 0.76 3.85 19.32
CA ASP A 322 0.39 5.28 19.30
C ASP A 322 -1.05 5.47 19.75
N PHE A 323 -1.47 6.73 19.89
CA PHE A 323 -2.80 7.10 20.31
C PHE A 323 -3.23 8.41 19.64
N ALA A 324 -4.32 8.40 18.89
CA ALA A 324 -4.91 9.58 18.27
C ALA A 324 -6.40 9.69 18.59
N TRP A 325 -6.96 10.88 18.41
CA TRP A 325 -8.37 11.14 18.65
C TRP A 325 -8.90 12.32 17.83
N THR A 326 -10.19 12.43 17.75
CA THR A 326 -10.93 13.51 17.10
C THR A 326 -12.02 14.06 17.98
N SER A 327 -12.40 15.31 17.77
CA SER A 327 -13.45 15.96 18.54
C SER A 327 -14.15 17.02 17.72
N SER A 328 -15.48 16.95 17.65
CA SER A 328 -16.31 17.99 17.02
C SER A 328 -17.76 17.87 17.46
N ARG A 329 -18.47 19.00 17.47
CA ARG A 329 -19.95 19.00 17.60
C ARG A 329 -20.65 18.71 16.29
N LYS A 330 -19.91 18.75 15.16
CA LYS A 330 -20.45 18.50 13.80
C LYS A 330 -20.67 17.02 13.50
N PHE A 331 -20.17 16.12 14.34
CA PHE A 331 -20.17 14.70 14.00
C PHE A 331 -21.54 14.05 14.07
N VAL A 332 -21.94 13.47 12.95
CA VAL A 332 -22.76 12.27 12.88
C VAL A 332 -21.83 11.11 13.25
N TRP A 333 -22.35 10.17 14.03
CA TRP A 333 -21.63 8.97 14.40
C TRP A 333 -22.51 7.75 14.18
N ASP A 334 -22.04 6.82 13.36
CA ASP A 334 -22.69 5.53 13.18
C ASP A 334 -21.75 4.34 13.48
N ALA A 335 -22.34 3.18 13.72
CA ALA A 335 -21.62 1.97 14.08
C ALA A 335 -22.34 0.69 13.68
N MET A 336 -21.57 -0.36 13.41
CA MET A 336 -22.02 -1.75 13.26
C MET A 336 -20.92 -2.73 13.69
N PRO A 337 -21.25 -3.98 14.07
CA PRO A 337 -20.22 -4.98 14.35
C PRO A 337 -19.70 -5.63 13.06
N ALA A 338 -18.42 -5.92 13.03
CA ALA A 338 -17.83 -6.95 12.19
C ALA A 338 -17.41 -8.14 13.04
N TYR A 339 -17.31 -9.31 12.43
CA TYR A 339 -16.87 -10.53 13.12
C TYR A 339 -15.69 -11.14 12.38
N VAL A 340 -14.59 -11.39 13.11
CA VAL A 340 -13.39 -12.08 12.63
C VAL A 340 -13.13 -13.23 13.59
N GLU A 341 -13.15 -14.46 13.09
CA GLU A 341 -12.96 -15.67 13.88
C GLU A 341 -13.79 -15.70 15.18
N GLY A 342 -15.04 -15.24 15.10
CA GLY A 342 -15.98 -15.16 16.22
C GLY A 342 -15.77 -13.95 17.15
N LYS A 343 -14.68 -13.21 17.03
CA LYS A 343 -14.46 -11.98 17.79
C LYS A 343 -15.27 -10.83 17.18
N LYS A 344 -16.03 -10.13 18.01
CA LYS A 344 -16.77 -8.93 17.63
C LYS A 344 -15.85 -7.71 17.61
N ILE A 345 -15.87 -6.94 16.52
CA ILE A 345 -15.15 -5.69 16.33
C ILE A 345 -16.19 -4.61 16.01
N MET A 346 -16.24 -3.53 16.78
CA MET A 346 -17.13 -2.42 16.50
C MET A 346 -16.50 -1.50 15.44
N CYS A 347 -17.09 -1.49 14.26
CA CYS A 347 -16.72 -0.60 13.16
C CYS A 347 -17.54 0.68 13.26
N MET A 348 -16.91 1.84 13.20
CA MET A 348 -17.54 3.14 13.43
C MET A 348 -17.10 4.17 12.41
N SER A 349 -17.96 5.16 12.16
CA SER A 349 -17.61 6.32 11.35
C SER A 349 -18.10 7.60 12.01
N PHE A 350 -17.25 8.66 11.93
CA PHE A 350 -17.53 10.01 12.41
C PHE A 350 -17.36 10.98 11.26
N TYR A 351 -18.39 11.76 10.95
CA TYR A 351 -18.38 12.65 9.78
C TYR A 351 -19.32 13.83 9.91
N GLY A 352 -18.98 14.95 9.26
CA GLY A 352 -19.82 16.11 9.18
C GLY A 352 -20.99 15.95 8.19
N LYS A 353 -21.96 16.87 8.25
CA LYS A 353 -23.07 16.94 7.29
C LYS A 353 -22.58 17.06 5.83
N GLU A 354 -21.42 17.63 5.61
CA GLU A 354 -20.76 17.83 4.33
C GLU A 354 -20.38 16.52 3.63
N ALA A 355 -20.17 15.47 4.41
CA ALA A 355 -19.83 14.14 3.94
C ALA A 355 -21.00 13.14 4.04
N TYR A 356 -22.12 13.51 4.62
CA TYR A 356 -23.22 12.61 4.98
C TYR A 356 -23.68 11.74 3.80
N GLY A 357 -23.90 12.33 2.62
CA GLY A 357 -24.37 11.62 1.43
C GLY A 357 -23.43 10.52 0.92
N LEU A 358 -22.17 10.56 1.32
CA LEU A 358 -21.13 9.63 0.91
C LEU A 358 -20.70 8.69 2.05
N TYR A 359 -20.47 9.23 3.26
CA TYR A 359 -20.03 8.44 4.41
C TYR A 359 -21.11 7.52 4.96
N ARG A 360 -22.35 8.02 5.07
CA ARG A 360 -23.46 7.26 5.64
C ARG A 360 -23.72 5.92 4.92
N PRO A 361 -23.78 5.85 3.59
CA PRO A 361 -23.98 4.58 2.90
C PRO A 361 -22.75 3.67 2.86
N TYR A 362 -21.53 4.21 2.91
CA TYR A 362 -20.34 3.45 2.56
C TYR A 362 -19.30 3.27 3.66
N SER A 363 -19.02 4.30 4.48
CA SER A 363 -17.82 4.35 5.29
C SER A 363 -17.70 3.19 6.29
N THR A 364 -18.68 3.01 7.16
CA THR A 364 -18.65 1.95 8.20
C THR A 364 -18.65 0.55 7.59
N LYS A 365 -19.31 0.37 6.43
CA LYS A 365 -19.27 -0.90 5.69
C LYS A 365 -17.88 -1.15 5.08
N ALA A 366 -17.22 -0.10 4.58
CA ALA A 366 -15.86 -0.21 4.07
C ALA A 366 -14.87 -0.55 5.21
N VAL A 367 -15.02 0.06 6.40
CA VAL A 367 -14.24 -0.32 7.59
C VAL A 367 -14.42 -1.80 7.90
N ALA A 368 -15.68 -2.28 7.99
CA ALA A 368 -15.97 -3.69 8.29
C ALA A 368 -15.43 -4.65 7.22
N HIS A 369 -15.51 -4.27 5.94
CA HIS A 369 -14.96 -5.04 4.83
C HIS A 369 -13.44 -5.12 4.91
N THR A 370 -12.77 -4.00 5.15
CA THR A 370 -11.30 -3.91 5.25
C THR A 370 -10.77 -4.79 6.38
N ILE A 371 -11.35 -4.68 7.58
CA ILE A 371 -10.95 -5.51 8.73
C ILE A 371 -11.06 -7.01 8.42
N LYS A 372 -12.15 -7.43 7.78
CA LYS A 372 -12.35 -8.84 7.39
C LYS A 372 -11.36 -9.29 6.33
N THR A 373 -11.12 -8.46 5.32
CA THR A 373 -10.25 -8.82 4.19
C THR A 373 -8.79 -8.85 4.61
N TYR A 374 -8.31 -7.84 5.33
CA TYR A 374 -6.95 -7.87 5.86
C TYR A 374 -6.72 -9.03 6.80
N SER A 375 -7.70 -9.36 7.65
CA SER A 375 -7.61 -10.55 8.51
C SER A 375 -7.52 -11.85 7.72
N LYS A 376 -8.13 -11.91 6.53
CA LYS A 376 -8.01 -13.05 5.63
C LYS A 376 -6.58 -13.24 5.10
N PHE A 377 -5.89 -12.15 4.77
CA PHE A 377 -4.57 -12.18 4.14
C PHE A 377 -3.39 -12.05 5.12
N THR A 378 -3.64 -11.69 6.37
CA THR A 378 -2.60 -11.49 7.40
C THR A 378 -2.91 -12.33 8.65
N ILE A 379 -3.27 -11.66 9.75
CA ILE A 379 -3.69 -12.25 11.02
C ILE A 379 -5.09 -11.78 11.39
N PRO A 380 -5.85 -12.51 12.22
CA PRO A 380 -7.11 -12.02 12.77
C PRO A 380 -6.94 -10.68 13.48
N TYR A 381 -7.78 -9.70 13.16
CA TYR A 381 -7.71 -8.36 13.77
C TYR A 381 -7.80 -8.44 15.31
N PRO A 382 -6.77 -7.99 16.04
CA PRO A 382 -6.70 -8.22 17.47
C PRO A 382 -7.46 -7.21 18.32
N TYR A 383 -7.79 -6.02 17.77
CA TYR A 383 -8.38 -4.92 18.53
C TYR A 383 -9.92 -4.96 18.55
N PRO A 384 -10.55 -4.32 19.54
CA PRO A 384 -12.01 -4.36 19.71
C PRO A 384 -12.78 -3.40 18.81
N VAL A 385 -12.13 -2.37 18.28
CA VAL A 385 -12.75 -1.33 17.45
C VAL A 385 -11.92 -0.99 16.22
N ALA A 386 -12.58 -0.45 15.20
CA ALA A 386 -11.93 0.18 14.03
C ALA A 386 -12.79 1.37 13.59
N GLN A 387 -12.17 2.53 13.38
CA GLN A 387 -12.90 3.79 13.18
C GLN A 387 -12.37 4.56 11.98
N SER A 388 -13.29 5.13 11.20
CA SER A 388 -13.01 6.06 10.10
C SER A 388 -13.58 7.43 10.46
N VAL A 389 -12.74 8.46 10.43
CA VAL A 389 -13.13 9.84 10.68
C VAL A 389 -13.03 10.65 9.40
N GLU A 390 -14.10 11.34 9.02
CA GLU A 390 -14.02 12.30 7.93
C GLU A 390 -13.28 13.55 8.39
N ALA A 391 -12.16 13.81 7.74
CA ALA A 391 -11.33 14.98 7.96
C ALA A 391 -10.52 15.28 6.68
N ALA A 392 -9.96 16.50 6.54
CA ALA A 392 -9.10 16.87 5.40
C ALA A 392 -7.72 16.18 5.49
N ASN A 393 -7.72 14.87 5.58
CA ASN A 393 -6.53 14.05 5.82
C ASN A 393 -6.58 12.72 5.03
N GLY A 394 -5.53 11.97 5.04
CA GLY A 394 -5.37 10.55 4.74
C GLY A 394 -4.25 10.12 5.67
N MET A 395 -4.62 9.56 6.85
CA MET A 395 -3.68 9.26 7.93
C MET A 395 -4.23 8.24 8.90
N GLU A 396 -3.38 7.37 9.34
CA GLU A 396 -3.69 6.24 10.17
C GLU A 396 -3.13 6.37 11.59
N TYR A 397 -3.86 5.76 12.53
CA TYR A 397 -3.43 5.49 13.91
C TYR A 397 -4.07 4.18 14.39
N PRO A 398 -3.58 3.57 15.46
CA PRO A 398 -4.20 2.34 15.96
C PRO A 398 -5.70 2.52 16.20
N MET A 399 -6.52 1.68 15.57
CA MET A 399 -7.98 1.65 15.69
C MET A 399 -8.75 2.89 15.19
N ILE A 400 -8.09 3.93 14.70
CA ILE A 400 -8.71 5.14 14.17
C ILE A 400 -7.90 5.67 12.99
N CYS A 401 -8.59 6.11 11.94
CA CYS A 401 -7.96 6.76 10.81
C CYS A 401 -8.77 7.98 10.35
N PHE A 402 -8.10 8.88 9.65
CA PHE A 402 -8.66 10.14 9.16
C PHE A 402 -8.68 10.12 7.64
N ASN A 403 -9.86 10.33 7.04
CA ASN A 403 -10.09 10.13 5.61
C ASN A 403 -10.86 11.30 5.02
N TYR A 404 -10.46 11.76 3.85
CA TYR A 404 -11.18 12.81 3.15
C TYR A 404 -12.21 12.26 2.17
N GLY A 405 -13.42 12.82 2.20
CA GLY A 405 -14.45 12.53 1.21
C GLY A 405 -15.73 13.31 1.45
N ARG A 406 -15.98 14.36 0.69
CA ARG A 406 -17.17 15.22 0.79
C ARG A 406 -17.98 15.22 -0.50
N THR A 407 -19.29 15.39 -0.36
CA THR A 407 -20.20 15.54 -1.49
C THR A 407 -20.16 16.95 -2.06
N GLU A 408 -20.72 17.15 -3.24
CA GLU A 408 -21.10 18.48 -3.70
C GLU A 408 -22.18 19.09 -2.77
N LYS A 409 -22.36 20.41 -2.81
CA LYS A 409 -23.36 21.11 -1.94
C LYS A 409 -24.79 20.60 -2.12
N ASP A 410 -25.13 20.01 -3.26
CA ASP A 410 -26.44 19.41 -3.55
C ASP A 410 -26.55 17.93 -3.12
N GLY A 411 -25.50 17.39 -2.45
CA GLY A 411 -25.42 16.02 -1.98
C GLY A 411 -25.06 14.99 -3.06
N THR A 412 -24.76 15.42 -4.29
CA THR A 412 -24.24 14.54 -5.35
C THR A 412 -22.73 14.34 -5.24
N TYR A 413 -22.21 13.33 -5.92
CA TYR A 413 -20.77 13.05 -5.99
C TYR A 413 -20.39 12.44 -7.32
N GLY A 414 -19.16 12.64 -7.76
CA GLY A 414 -18.58 11.97 -8.92
C GLY A 414 -18.05 10.58 -8.59
N GLU A 415 -17.87 9.75 -9.62
CA GLU A 415 -17.28 8.40 -9.47
C GLU A 415 -15.90 8.47 -8.80
N ALA A 416 -15.06 9.41 -9.25
CA ALA A 416 -13.74 9.62 -8.68
C ALA A 416 -13.77 10.00 -7.19
N THR A 417 -14.79 10.75 -6.75
CA THR A 417 -14.96 11.12 -5.34
C THR A 417 -15.34 9.90 -4.50
N LYS A 418 -16.29 9.07 -5.00
CA LYS A 418 -16.71 7.83 -4.32
C LYS A 418 -15.56 6.86 -4.15
N TYR A 419 -14.92 6.46 -5.23
CA TYR A 419 -13.85 5.48 -5.17
C TYR A 419 -12.57 6.05 -4.56
N GLY A 420 -12.35 7.37 -4.68
CA GLY A 420 -11.29 8.07 -3.96
C GLY A 420 -11.46 7.97 -2.45
N MET A 421 -12.67 8.22 -1.93
CA MET A 421 -12.99 8.06 -0.51
C MET A 421 -12.88 6.59 -0.07
N LEU A 422 -13.48 5.66 -0.83
CA LEU A 422 -13.40 4.23 -0.50
C LEU A 422 -11.96 3.73 -0.46
N GLY A 423 -11.15 4.10 -1.46
CA GLY A 423 -9.74 3.74 -1.53
C GLY A 423 -8.95 4.28 -0.35
N VAL A 424 -9.20 5.52 0.08
CA VAL A 424 -8.55 6.11 1.27
C VAL A 424 -9.01 5.38 2.55
N ILE A 425 -10.31 5.12 2.74
CA ILE A 425 -10.79 4.38 3.92
C ILE A 425 -10.18 2.98 4.00
N ILE A 426 -10.13 2.25 2.87
CA ILE A 426 -9.53 0.92 2.82
C ILE A 426 -8.04 0.98 3.15
N HIS A 427 -7.33 1.98 2.63
CA HIS A 427 -5.91 2.19 2.87
C HIS A 427 -5.63 2.50 4.35
N GLU A 428 -6.26 3.55 4.89
CA GLU A 428 -5.99 4.01 6.26
C GLU A 428 -6.45 3.00 7.34
N VAL A 429 -7.58 2.32 7.11
CA VAL A 429 -7.99 1.22 8.00
C VAL A 429 -7.03 0.04 7.89
N GLY A 430 -6.51 -0.23 6.69
CA GLY A 430 -5.51 -1.27 6.43
C GLY A 430 -4.22 -1.11 7.23
N HIS A 431 -3.79 0.12 7.45
CA HIS A 431 -2.62 0.45 8.28
C HIS A 431 -2.70 -0.06 9.72
N ASN A 432 -3.88 -0.43 10.21
CA ASN A 432 -3.96 -1.15 11.48
C ASN A 432 -3.11 -2.42 11.50
N PHE A 433 -2.83 -3.03 10.33
CA PHE A 433 -1.99 -4.24 10.20
C PHE A 433 -0.54 -3.87 9.89
N PHE A 434 -0.32 -2.99 8.93
CA PHE A 434 0.98 -2.44 8.53
C PHE A 434 0.89 -0.91 8.58
N PRO A 435 1.51 -0.17 9.52
CA PRO A 435 2.52 -0.62 10.47
C PRO A 435 2.02 -0.76 11.91
N MET A 436 0.71 -0.57 12.21
CA MET A 436 0.25 -0.46 13.60
C MET A 436 0.42 -1.75 14.41
N ILE A 437 0.34 -2.93 13.77
CA ILE A 437 0.59 -4.23 14.40
C ILE A 437 1.98 -4.76 14.02
N ILE A 438 2.36 -4.67 12.74
CA ILE A 438 3.67 -5.10 12.23
C ILE A 438 4.53 -3.86 12.06
N ASN A 439 5.18 -3.46 13.15
CA ASN A 439 5.74 -2.13 13.36
C ASN A 439 7.17 -1.99 12.82
N SER A 440 7.28 -1.77 11.51
CA SER A 440 8.57 -1.47 10.85
C SER A 440 9.06 -0.06 11.16
N ASP A 441 10.34 0.20 10.94
CA ASP A 441 10.93 1.55 11.01
C ASP A 441 10.62 2.34 9.74
N GLU A 442 9.56 3.13 9.76
CA GLU A 442 9.09 3.92 8.64
C GLU A 442 10.04 5.07 8.28
N ARG A 443 10.86 5.54 9.22
CA ARG A 443 11.90 6.55 8.96
C ARG A 443 12.97 6.03 8.02
N GLN A 444 13.19 4.72 8.01
CA GLN A 444 14.14 4.05 7.13
C GLN A 444 13.45 3.50 5.87
N TRP A 445 12.35 2.76 6.06
CA TRP A 445 11.71 1.96 5.03
C TRP A 445 10.21 2.20 4.96
N THR A 446 9.83 3.36 4.46
CA THR A 446 8.41 3.75 4.26
C THR A 446 7.64 2.74 3.41
N TRP A 447 8.31 2.00 2.51
CA TRP A 447 7.66 0.98 1.70
C TRP A 447 7.16 -0.24 2.49
N MET A 448 7.72 -0.51 3.67
CA MET A 448 7.24 -1.59 4.56
C MET A 448 5.93 -1.22 5.27
N ASP A 449 5.66 0.04 5.40
CA ASP A 449 4.40 0.63 5.82
C ASP A 449 3.46 0.74 4.61
N GLU A 450 3.71 1.66 3.73
CA GLU A 450 2.85 2.05 2.62
C GLU A 450 2.72 0.98 1.53
N GLY A 451 3.81 0.32 1.21
CA GLY A 451 3.85 -0.66 0.14
C GLY A 451 3.17 -1.96 0.49
N LEU A 452 3.40 -2.50 1.70
CA LEU A 452 2.72 -3.70 2.18
C LEU A 452 1.22 -3.42 2.36
N ASN A 453 0.89 -2.26 2.91
CA ASN A 453 -0.50 -1.84 3.06
C ASN A 453 -1.19 -1.65 1.70
N THR A 454 -0.56 -0.96 0.74
CA THR A 454 -1.12 -0.76 -0.62
C THR A 454 -1.34 -2.09 -1.34
N PHE A 455 -0.49 -3.10 -1.12
CA PHE A 455 -0.71 -4.43 -1.69
C PHE A 455 -2.01 -5.06 -1.16
N VAL A 456 -2.23 -5.07 0.15
CA VAL A 456 -3.45 -5.65 0.73
C VAL A 456 -4.68 -4.76 0.49
N GLN A 457 -4.49 -3.43 0.42
CA GLN A 457 -5.51 -2.50 -0.05
C GLN A 457 -6.03 -2.91 -1.43
N TYR A 458 -5.13 -3.16 -2.38
CA TYR A 458 -5.50 -3.59 -3.73
C TYR A 458 -6.36 -4.86 -3.70
N LEU A 459 -5.95 -5.89 -2.94
CA LEU A 459 -6.75 -7.10 -2.77
C LEU A 459 -8.12 -6.80 -2.14
N THR A 460 -8.19 -5.84 -1.24
CA THR A 460 -9.43 -5.44 -0.55
C THR A 460 -10.37 -4.68 -1.49
N GLU A 461 -9.84 -3.80 -2.32
CA GLU A 461 -10.57 -3.09 -3.36
C GLU A 461 -11.18 -4.07 -4.37
N GLU A 462 -10.39 -5.06 -4.82
CA GLU A 462 -10.84 -6.12 -5.74
C GLU A 462 -11.95 -7.01 -5.16
N LEU A 463 -11.94 -7.22 -3.84
CA LEU A 463 -12.98 -7.97 -3.14
C LEU A 463 -14.17 -7.10 -2.70
N PHE A 464 -14.01 -5.79 -2.71
CA PHE A 464 -15.13 -4.86 -2.49
C PHE A 464 -16.05 -4.83 -3.73
N ASP A 465 -15.47 -4.64 -4.90
CA ASP A 465 -16.17 -4.63 -6.19
C ASP A 465 -15.24 -5.12 -7.31
N ASN A 466 -15.66 -6.12 -8.10
CA ASN A 466 -14.86 -6.67 -9.21
C ASN A 466 -14.59 -5.67 -10.35
N LYS A 467 -15.11 -4.46 -10.27
CA LYS A 467 -14.88 -3.33 -11.16
C LYS A 467 -14.30 -2.11 -10.44
N PHE A 468 -13.77 -2.31 -9.25
CA PHE A 468 -13.15 -1.22 -8.50
C PHE A 468 -12.03 -0.60 -9.34
N PRO A 469 -11.98 0.73 -9.51
CA PRO A 469 -10.97 1.39 -10.35
C PRO A 469 -9.65 1.56 -9.60
N SER A 470 -9.05 0.44 -9.18
CA SER A 470 -7.78 0.42 -8.44
C SER A 470 -6.67 1.09 -9.24
N ARG A 471 -5.94 1.99 -8.61
CA ARG A 471 -4.88 2.79 -9.25
C ARG A 471 -3.49 2.19 -9.03
N ARG A 472 -3.33 1.32 -8.03
CA ARG A 472 -2.08 0.69 -7.62
C ARG A 472 -2.33 -0.81 -7.48
N GLY A 473 -1.28 -1.62 -7.58
CA GLY A 473 -1.35 -3.07 -7.48
C GLY A 473 -1.22 -3.80 -8.82
N PRO A 474 -2.04 -3.54 -9.85
CA PRO A 474 -1.85 -4.14 -11.16
C PRO A 474 -0.49 -3.82 -11.76
N ALA A 475 0.17 -4.81 -12.38
CA ALA A 475 1.52 -4.65 -12.91
C ALA A 475 1.61 -3.53 -13.96
N PHE A 476 0.62 -3.40 -14.83
CA PHE A 476 0.63 -2.35 -15.86
C PHE A 476 0.52 -0.92 -15.29
N ALA A 477 -0.01 -0.76 -14.08
CA ALA A 477 -0.24 0.58 -13.50
C ALA A 477 1.05 1.30 -13.08
N ILE A 478 2.17 0.57 -12.89
CA ILE A 478 3.47 1.15 -12.53
C ILE A 478 4.34 1.53 -13.74
N THR A 479 3.96 1.09 -14.94
CA THR A 479 4.82 1.22 -16.14
C THR A 479 5.15 2.66 -16.51
N ASP A 480 4.24 3.60 -16.28
CA ASP A 480 4.50 5.03 -16.57
C ASP A 480 5.61 5.60 -15.67
N TYR A 481 5.66 5.19 -14.40
CA TYR A 481 6.78 5.52 -13.51
C TYR A 481 8.06 4.84 -13.97
N MET A 482 8.01 3.56 -14.31
CA MET A 482 9.19 2.80 -14.74
C MET A 482 9.77 3.28 -16.08
N LYS A 483 9.00 3.99 -16.90
CA LYS A 483 9.46 4.64 -18.16
C LYS A 483 10.24 5.94 -17.93
N LEU A 484 10.28 6.47 -16.73
CA LEU A 484 11.04 7.69 -16.45
C LEU A 484 12.54 7.45 -16.68
N PRO A 485 13.31 8.51 -16.99
CA PRO A 485 14.78 8.44 -17.05
C PRO A 485 15.37 7.85 -15.75
N LYS A 486 16.44 7.08 -15.86
CA LYS A 486 17.05 6.39 -14.70
C LYS A 486 17.50 7.32 -13.58
N ASP A 487 17.82 8.56 -13.87
CA ASP A 487 18.17 9.61 -12.91
C ASP A 487 16.96 10.18 -12.14
N GLN A 488 15.75 9.79 -12.52
CA GLN A 488 14.49 10.11 -11.84
C GLN A 488 13.88 8.90 -11.12
N LEU A 489 14.58 7.77 -11.12
CA LEU A 489 14.18 6.54 -10.48
C LEU A 489 15.12 6.24 -9.31
N GLU A 490 14.57 5.73 -8.25
CA GLU A 490 15.32 5.19 -7.12
C GLU A 490 14.86 3.77 -6.75
N PRO A 491 15.75 2.93 -6.18
CA PRO A 491 15.37 1.63 -5.65
C PRO A 491 14.29 1.75 -4.56
N ILE A 492 13.46 0.74 -4.40
CA ILE A 492 12.48 0.67 -3.28
C ILE A 492 13.19 0.76 -1.93
N MET A 493 14.40 0.19 -1.83
CA MET A 493 15.22 0.19 -0.61
C MET A 493 15.83 1.55 -0.27
N THR A 494 15.50 2.60 -1.01
CA THR A 494 15.95 3.96 -0.70
C THR A 494 15.36 4.41 0.64
N ASN A 495 16.19 5.06 1.46
CA ASN A 495 15.76 5.66 2.72
C ASN A 495 14.64 6.68 2.49
N SER A 496 13.64 6.69 3.35
CA SER A 496 12.40 7.47 3.23
C SER A 496 12.62 8.96 2.91
N GLU A 497 13.63 9.57 3.52
CA GLU A 497 13.97 10.99 3.33
C GLU A 497 14.57 11.29 1.95
N ASN A 498 15.14 10.30 1.29
CA ASN A 498 15.85 10.44 0.01
C ASN A 498 14.98 10.11 -1.20
N ILE A 499 13.74 9.67 -0.99
CA ILE A 499 12.83 9.31 -2.09
C ILE A 499 12.37 10.58 -2.81
N ILE A 500 12.56 10.63 -4.11
CA ILE A 500 12.10 11.71 -5.01
C ILE A 500 10.66 11.43 -5.44
N GLY A 501 10.43 10.26 -6.04
CA GLY A 501 9.13 9.80 -6.51
C GLY A 501 8.35 9.09 -5.40
N PHE A 502 7.94 9.78 -4.34
CA PHE A 502 7.42 9.16 -3.11
C PHE A 502 6.25 8.20 -3.36
N GLY A 503 5.18 8.64 -4.02
CA GLY A 503 4.00 7.82 -4.28
C GLY A 503 4.31 6.54 -5.10
N PRO A 504 4.97 6.63 -6.25
CA PRO A 504 5.37 5.44 -6.99
C PRO A 504 6.35 4.53 -6.24
N ASN A 505 7.36 5.08 -5.58
CA ASN A 505 8.42 4.30 -4.93
C ASN A 505 7.93 3.62 -3.64
N ALA A 506 7.29 4.36 -2.74
CA ALA A 506 6.89 3.86 -1.43
C ALA A 506 5.61 3.00 -1.48
N TYR A 507 4.67 3.32 -2.36
CA TYR A 507 3.35 2.69 -2.46
C TYR A 507 3.23 1.72 -3.63
N ALA A 508 3.31 2.26 -4.87
CA ALA A 508 2.89 1.52 -6.05
C ALA A 508 3.86 0.42 -6.45
N LYS A 509 5.17 0.69 -6.54
CA LYS A 509 6.16 -0.27 -7.00
C LYS A 509 6.30 -1.48 -6.07
N PRO A 510 6.39 -1.33 -4.72
CA PRO A 510 6.41 -2.49 -3.83
C PRO A 510 5.10 -3.29 -3.86
N ALA A 511 3.94 -2.63 -3.87
CA ALA A 511 2.65 -3.31 -3.99
C ALA A 511 2.54 -4.10 -5.29
N THR A 512 2.99 -3.52 -6.40
CA THR A 512 3.05 -4.19 -7.70
C THR A 512 3.99 -5.40 -7.66
N GLY A 513 5.17 -5.26 -7.04
CA GLY A 513 6.11 -6.39 -6.89
C GLY A 513 5.50 -7.56 -6.14
N LEU A 514 4.82 -7.30 -5.02
CA LEU A 514 4.13 -8.33 -4.25
C LEU A 514 2.97 -8.96 -5.04
N ASN A 515 2.25 -8.17 -5.84
CA ASN A 515 1.20 -8.70 -6.69
C ASN A 515 1.75 -9.58 -7.83
N ILE A 516 2.89 -9.22 -8.42
CA ILE A 516 3.60 -10.05 -9.40
C ILE A 516 4.05 -11.37 -8.77
N LEU A 517 4.60 -11.34 -7.54
CA LEU A 517 4.94 -12.56 -6.81
C LEU A 517 3.71 -13.44 -6.61
N ARG A 518 2.60 -12.85 -6.17
CA ARG A 518 1.36 -13.57 -5.89
C ARG A 518 0.71 -14.16 -7.13
N GLU A 519 0.58 -13.39 -8.21
CA GLU A 519 -0.22 -13.76 -9.37
C GLU A 519 0.59 -14.51 -10.44
N THR A 520 1.89 -14.21 -10.57
CA THR A 520 2.67 -14.59 -11.74
C THR A 520 3.82 -15.55 -11.40
N ILE A 521 4.51 -15.34 -10.26
CA ILE A 521 5.72 -16.10 -9.92
C ILE A 521 5.40 -17.29 -9.01
N MET A 522 4.84 -17.04 -7.84
CA MET A 522 4.59 -18.08 -6.81
C MET A 522 3.22 -18.74 -6.93
N GLY A 523 2.22 -18.00 -7.41
CA GLY A 523 0.81 -18.38 -7.33
C GLY A 523 0.18 -17.98 -5.98
N ARG A 524 -1.15 -17.80 -6.00
CA ARG A 524 -1.92 -17.24 -4.87
C ARG A 524 -1.79 -18.07 -3.60
N GLU A 525 -1.91 -19.37 -3.70
CA GLU A 525 -1.93 -20.24 -2.51
C GLU A 525 -0.61 -20.17 -1.74
N LEU A 526 0.51 -20.32 -2.45
CA LEU A 526 1.84 -20.33 -1.85
C LEU A 526 2.23 -18.95 -1.32
N PHE A 527 1.96 -17.90 -2.10
CA PHE A 527 2.24 -16.53 -1.68
C PHE A 527 1.41 -16.13 -0.46
N ASP A 528 0.09 -16.37 -0.49
CA ASP A 528 -0.80 -15.99 0.62
C ASP A 528 -0.42 -16.73 1.91
N TYR A 529 0.03 -17.98 1.82
CA TYR A 529 0.58 -18.73 2.95
C TYR A 529 1.85 -18.05 3.51
N ALA A 530 2.83 -17.76 2.65
CA ALA A 530 4.10 -17.17 3.08
C ALA A 530 3.92 -15.74 3.65
N PHE A 531 3.03 -14.94 3.06
CA PHE A 531 2.72 -13.60 3.53
C PHE A 531 2.01 -13.59 4.89
N LYS A 532 1.09 -14.55 5.12
CA LYS A 532 0.49 -14.77 6.44
C LYS A 532 1.52 -15.17 7.49
N GLU A 533 2.47 -16.02 7.10
CA GLU A 533 3.54 -16.44 7.99
C GLU A 533 4.41 -15.24 8.43
N TYR A 534 4.71 -14.32 7.51
CA TYR A 534 5.37 -13.07 7.86
C TYR A 534 4.55 -12.25 8.86
N ALA A 535 3.27 -12.05 8.59
CA ALA A 535 2.39 -11.30 9.48
C ALA A 535 2.31 -11.96 10.88
N ARG A 536 2.22 -13.30 10.94
CA ARG A 536 2.18 -14.06 12.19
C ARG A 536 3.49 -13.98 12.98
N ARG A 537 4.65 -14.09 12.32
CA ARG A 537 5.98 -14.03 12.96
C ARG A 537 6.25 -12.65 13.57
N TRP A 538 5.81 -11.59 12.87
CA TRP A 538 6.16 -10.21 13.20
C TRP A 538 5.01 -9.39 13.79
N ALA A 539 3.86 -9.97 14.06
CA ALA A 539 2.79 -9.30 14.81
C ALA A 539 3.31 -8.76 16.15
N PHE A 540 3.04 -7.48 16.41
CA PHE A 540 3.48 -6.74 17.61
C PHE A 540 5.00 -6.71 17.80
N LYS A 541 5.76 -6.69 16.70
CA LYS A 541 7.22 -6.64 16.71
C LYS A 541 7.73 -5.63 15.66
N HIS A 542 9.06 -5.50 15.61
CA HIS A 542 9.75 -4.53 14.74
C HIS A 542 10.56 -5.25 13.64
N PRO A 543 9.93 -5.64 12.51
CA PRO A 543 10.62 -6.29 11.41
C PRO A 543 11.46 -5.32 10.60
N THR A 544 12.40 -5.90 9.85
CA THR A 544 13.21 -5.24 8.82
C THR A 544 12.90 -5.83 7.44
N PRO A 545 13.34 -5.21 6.33
CA PRO A 545 13.23 -5.81 5.01
C PRO A 545 13.77 -7.23 4.90
N ALA A 546 14.90 -7.50 5.54
CA ALA A 546 15.51 -8.84 5.56
C ALA A 546 14.60 -9.90 6.19
N ASP A 547 13.84 -9.51 7.20
CA ASP A 547 12.91 -10.41 7.89
C ASP A 547 11.73 -10.79 6.96
N LEU A 548 11.24 -9.85 6.14
CA LEU A 548 10.22 -10.11 5.14
C LEU A 548 10.76 -11.04 4.04
N PHE A 549 11.87 -10.69 3.41
CA PHE A 549 12.45 -11.45 2.30
C PHE A 549 12.73 -12.90 2.71
N ARG A 550 13.44 -13.08 3.81
CA ARG A 550 13.75 -14.42 4.36
C ARG A 550 12.50 -15.20 4.75
N THR A 551 11.49 -14.53 5.31
CA THR A 551 10.25 -15.25 5.67
C THR A 551 9.52 -15.75 4.44
N LEU A 552 9.43 -14.93 3.37
CA LEU A 552 8.76 -15.36 2.15
C LEU A 552 9.49 -16.55 1.50
N GLU A 553 10.82 -16.54 1.48
CA GLU A 553 11.63 -17.65 0.96
C GLU A 553 11.53 -18.91 1.84
N ASP A 554 11.69 -18.76 3.17
CA ASP A 554 11.63 -19.88 4.12
C ASP A 554 10.26 -20.58 4.10
N ALA A 555 9.18 -19.79 4.08
CA ALA A 555 7.83 -20.32 4.10
C ALA A 555 7.39 -20.94 2.76
N SER A 556 7.91 -20.43 1.65
CA SER A 556 7.55 -20.91 0.31
C SER A 556 8.48 -21.99 -0.23
N GLY A 557 9.75 -22.00 0.20
CA GLY A 557 10.81 -22.82 -0.40
C GLY A 557 11.28 -22.32 -1.77
N GLU A 558 10.86 -21.12 -2.21
CA GLU A 558 11.27 -20.50 -3.46
C GLU A 558 12.50 -19.61 -3.25
N ASP A 559 13.47 -19.70 -4.15
CA ASP A 559 14.60 -18.78 -4.26
C ASP A 559 14.12 -17.51 -4.97
N LEU A 560 13.92 -16.44 -4.20
CA LEU A 560 13.44 -15.13 -4.67
C LEU A 560 14.53 -14.06 -4.66
N ASP A 561 15.77 -14.38 -4.33
CA ASP A 561 16.89 -13.43 -4.28
C ASP A 561 17.03 -12.62 -5.57
N TRP A 562 16.83 -13.28 -6.72
CA TRP A 562 16.84 -12.62 -8.04
C TRP A 562 15.75 -11.56 -8.18
N PHE A 563 14.59 -11.78 -7.59
CA PHE A 563 13.47 -10.86 -7.62
C PHE A 563 13.71 -9.67 -6.68
N TRP A 564 14.13 -9.94 -5.43
CA TRP A 564 14.46 -8.87 -4.48
C TRP A 564 15.57 -7.99 -5.03
N ARG A 565 16.66 -8.58 -5.52
CA ARG A 565 17.81 -7.89 -6.09
C ARG A 565 17.41 -6.98 -7.25
N GLY A 566 16.60 -7.48 -8.15
CA GLY A 566 16.12 -6.71 -9.31
C GLY A 566 15.08 -5.66 -8.94
N TRP A 567 13.97 -6.09 -8.31
CA TRP A 567 12.81 -5.24 -8.10
C TRP A 567 13.01 -4.21 -6.97
N PHE A 568 13.62 -4.61 -5.85
CA PHE A 568 13.77 -3.78 -4.66
C PHE A 568 15.06 -2.99 -4.60
N TYR A 569 16.17 -3.57 -5.05
CA TYR A 569 17.51 -2.96 -4.92
C TYR A 569 17.98 -2.24 -6.18
N SER A 570 17.28 -2.31 -7.31
CA SER A 570 17.68 -1.66 -8.55
C SER A 570 16.63 -0.71 -9.13
N THR A 571 17.04 0.08 -10.12
CA THR A 571 16.16 0.93 -10.95
C THR A 571 15.89 0.32 -12.33
N ASP A 572 16.21 -0.97 -12.50
CA ASP A 572 15.96 -1.69 -13.74
C ASP A 572 14.45 -1.83 -13.98
N VAL A 573 14.09 -2.03 -15.23
CA VAL A 573 12.70 -2.12 -15.68
C VAL A 573 12.48 -3.38 -16.48
N THR A 574 11.24 -3.85 -16.57
CA THR A 574 10.89 -4.94 -17.46
C THR A 574 10.67 -4.39 -18.88
N ASP A 575 11.43 -4.89 -19.84
CA ASP A 575 11.23 -4.70 -21.27
C ASP A 575 11.78 -5.95 -21.97
N ILE A 576 10.91 -6.93 -22.22
CA ILE A 576 11.26 -8.21 -22.83
C ILE A 576 10.69 -8.24 -24.25
N ALA A 577 11.57 -8.20 -25.24
CA ALA A 577 11.20 -8.18 -26.66
C ALA A 577 11.15 -9.60 -27.26
N LEU A 578 10.19 -9.82 -28.14
CA LEU A 578 10.15 -10.96 -29.06
C LEU A 578 10.91 -10.59 -30.34
N ASP A 579 12.20 -10.92 -30.41
CA ASP A 579 13.06 -10.50 -31.50
C ASP A 579 12.82 -11.26 -32.80
N SER A 580 12.56 -12.57 -32.71
CA SER A 580 12.28 -13.39 -33.88
C SER A 580 11.46 -14.64 -33.57
N VAL A 581 10.70 -15.07 -34.55
CA VAL A 581 9.96 -16.32 -34.57
C VAL A 581 10.37 -17.09 -35.82
N LYS A 582 10.93 -18.29 -35.62
CA LYS A 582 11.20 -19.24 -36.71
C LYS A 582 10.21 -20.36 -36.60
N TYR A 583 9.51 -20.63 -37.69
CA TYR A 583 8.53 -21.69 -37.79
C TYR A 583 9.08 -22.88 -38.60
N PHE A 584 8.94 -24.08 -38.07
CA PHE A 584 9.32 -25.32 -38.73
C PHE A 584 8.16 -26.30 -38.68
N LYS A 585 7.87 -26.89 -39.80
CA LYS A 585 6.87 -27.95 -39.89
C LYS A 585 7.51 -29.19 -40.56
N PRO A 586 7.30 -30.37 -39.97
CA PRO A 586 7.77 -31.59 -40.63
C PRO A 586 7.13 -31.77 -42.00
N ASP A 587 7.91 -31.90 -43.05
CA ASP A 587 7.44 -32.23 -44.38
C ASP A 587 7.55 -33.74 -44.62
N LEU A 588 6.45 -34.40 -44.80
CA LEU A 588 6.35 -35.83 -44.97
C LEU A 588 6.65 -36.27 -46.40
N GLU A 589 6.65 -35.35 -47.38
CA GLU A 589 6.76 -35.67 -48.81
C GLU A 589 7.99 -35.06 -49.47
N SER A 590 8.90 -34.44 -48.73
CA SER A 590 10.15 -33.87 -49.24
C SER A 590 9.99 -32.72 -50.24
N THR A 591 8.82 -32.17 -50.41
CA THR A 591 8.60 -31.04 -51.31
C THR A 591 8.46 -29.74 -50.51
N PRO A 592 9.28 -28.72 -50.80
CA PRO A 592 9.14 -27.42 -50.15
C PRO A 592 7.75 -26.82 -50.40
N ARG A 593 7.08 -26.40 -49.36
CA ARG A 593 5.77 -25.76 -49.47
C ARG A 593 5.90 -24.24 -49.62
N ALA A 594 5.10 -23.67 -50.54
CA ALA A 594 5.02 -22.23 -50.67
C ALA A 594 4.45 -21.54 -49.41
N GLU A 595 4.91 -20.36 -49.14
CA GLU A 595 4.32 -19.51 -48.07
C GLU A 595 2.92 -19.09 -48.49
N ASN A 596 1.93 -19.28 -47.63
CA ASN A 596 0.58 -18.84 -47.84
C ASN A 596 0.15 -17.86 -46.71
N GLU A 597 -0.48 -16.78 -47.12
CA GLU A 597 -1.09 -15.83 -46.19
C GLU A 597 -2.60 -16.11 -46.02
N THR A 598 -3.07 -16.19 -44.81
CA THR A 598 -4.51 -16.35 -44.52
C THR A 598 -4.98 -15.19 -43.64
N THR A 599 -6.09 -14.57 -44.01
CA THR A 599 -6.72 -13.53 -43.22
C THR A 599 -7.83 -14.09 -42.32
N VAL A 600 -7.76 -13.88 -41.04
CA VAL A 600 -8.74 -14.30 -40.05
C VAL A 600 -9.50 -13.10 -39.49
N GLN A 601 -10.83 -13.09 -39.65
CA GLN A 601 -11.69 -12.09 -39.01
C GLN A 601 -11.98 -12.44 -37.56
N ARG A 602 -11.82 -11.50 -36.67
CA ARG A 602 -12.19 -11.63 -35.25
C ARG A 602 -13.20 -10.58 -34.86
N LYS A 603 -14.27 -11.02 -34.24
CA LYS A 603 -15.25 -10.14 -33.63
C LYS A 603 -14.81 -9.86 -32.19
N LEU A 604 -14.66 -8.60 -31.86
CA LEU A 604 -14.48 -8.16 -30.47
C LEU A 604 -15.87 -7.95 -29.87
N ASP A 605 -16.31 -8.93 -29.09
CA ASP A 605 -17.49 -8.74 -28.25
C ASP A 605 -17.07 -7.94 -27.02
N LYS A 606 -17.35 -6.64 -27.02
CA LYS A 606 -17.02 -5.68 -25.95
C LYS A 606 -15.50 -5.52 -25.71
N PRO A 607 -14.99 -4.44 -25.10
CA PRO A 607 -13.58 -4.36 -24.77
C PRO A 607 -13.19 -5.64 -24.03
N GLN A 608 -12.39 -6.49 -24.67
CA GLN A 608 -11.98 -7.80 -24.10
C GLN A 608 -11.23 -7.62 -22.79
N LEU A 609 -10.66 -6.44 -22.62
CA LEU A 609 -10.08 -5.99 -21.37
C LEU A 609 -10.71 -4.63 -21.04
N ASN A 610 -11.57 -4.59 -20.04
CA ASN A 610 -11.76 -3.36 -19.30
C ASN A 610 -10.36 -2.85 -18.91
N PRO A 611 -10.04 -1.55 -19.06
CA PRO A 611 -8.74 -1.02 -18.63
C PRO A 611 -8.38 -1.34 -17.19
N PHE A 612 -9.35 -1.76 -16.38
CA PHE A 612 -9.16 -2.21 -15.01
C PHE A 612 -9.19 -3.74 -14.84
N ASP A 613 -9.38 -4.52 -15.91
CA ASP A 613 -9.28 -5.98 -15.84
C ASP A 613 -7.83 -6.41 -15.92
N ASP A 614 -7.38 -7.10 -14.89
CA ASP A 614 -6.06 -7.69 -14.71
C ASP A 614 -6.19 -9.16 -14.28
N ILE A 615 -5.06 -9.84 -14.12
CA ILE A 615 -5.03 -11.26 -13.77
C ILE A 615 -5.70 -11.54 -12.41
N SER A 616 -5.58 -10.63 -11.44
CA SER A 616 -6.21 -10.82 -10.12
C SER A 616 -7.73 -10.77 -10.23
N LYS A 617 -8.28 -9.79 -10.98
CA LYS A 617 -9.72 -9.70 -11.22
C LYS A 617 -10.27 -10.93 -11.94
N ILE A 618 -9.53 -11.43 -12.93
CA ILE A 618 -9.90 -12.63 -13.69
C ILE A 618 -9.98 -13.82 -12.73
N ARG A 619 -8.93 -14.08 -11.96
CA ARG A 619 -8.86 -15.19 -11.01
C ARG A 619 -9.88 -15.08 -9.89
N ASN A 620 -10.14 -13.87 -9.38
CA ASN A 620 -11.18 -13.66 -8.38
C ASN A 620 -12.59 -13.97 -8.91
N ARG A 621 -12.85 -13.74 -10.20
CA ARG A 621 -14.14 -14.13 -10.82
C ARG A 621 -14.25 -15.60 -11.12
N GLU A 622 -13.14 -16.27 -11.42
CA GLU A 622 -13.09 -17.72 -11.70
C GLU A 622 -13.26 -18.55 -10.42
N ASP A 623 -12.69 -18.09 -9.31
CA ASP A 623 -12.82 -18.74 -8.00
C ASP A 623 -14.21 -18.51 -7.39
N LYS A 624 -15.05 -19.55 -7.46
CA LYS A 624 -16.43 -19.52 -6.96
C LYS A 624 -16.55 -19.38 -5.43
N SER A 625 -15.46 -19.59 -4.68
CA SER A 625 -15.42 -19.39 -3.23
C SER A 625 -15.36 -17.90 -2.85
N ILE A 626 -14.87 -17.06 -3.76
CA ILE A 626 -14.77 -15.62 -3.54
C ILE A 626 -16.15 -14.97 -3.67
N LYS A 627 -16.52 -14.18 -2.67
CA LYS A 627 -17.76 -13.39 -2.64
C LYS A 627 -17.40 -11.91 -2.63
N PHE A 628 -17.85 -11.18 -3.64
CA PHE A 628 -17.69 -9.73 -3.68
C PHE A 628 -18.71 -9.06 -2.76
N LEU A 629 -18.28 -8.03 -2.05
CA LEU A 629 -19.18 -7.33 -1.11
C LEU A 629 -20.37 -6.71 -1.85
N THR A 630 -20.16 -6.11 -3.02
CA THR A 630 -21.24 -5.53 -3.84
C THR A 630 -22.21 -6.59 -4.40
N ASP A 631 -21.83 -7.87 -4.41
CA ASP A 631 -22.75 -8.95 -4.82
C ASP A 631 -23.61 -9.42 -3.64
N THR A 632 -23.09 -9.30 -2.42
CA THR A 632 -23.80 -9.70 -1.19
C THR A 632 -24.57 -8.56 -0.54
N ASP A 633 -24.12 -7.31 -0.70
CA ASP A 633 -24.80 -6.10 -0.21
C ASP A 633 -25.24 -5.23 -1.40
N THR A 634 -26.50 -5.41 -1.81
CA THR A 634 -27.08 -4.68 -2.95
C THR A 634 -27.25 -3.19 -2.70
N THR A 635 -27.17 -2.70 -1.46
CA THR A 635 -27.28 -1.27 -1.15
C THR A 635 -26.08 -0.47 -1.64
N LEU A 636 -24.97 -1.15 -1.98
CA LEU A 636 -23.75 -0.56 -2.55
C LEU A 636 -23.82 -0.41 -4.08
N ARG A 637 -24.90 -0.91 -4.74
CA ARG A 637 -25.07 -0.92 -6.20
C ARG A 637 -25.68 0.39 -6.69
N ASP A 638 -24.86 1.44 -6.73
CA ASP A 638 -25.25 2.77 -7.20
C ASP A 638 -25.29 2.89 -8.74
N PHE A 639 -25.47 4.11 -9.23
CA PHE A 639 -25.41 4.43 -10.66
C PHE A 639 -24.12 3.95 -11.31
N TYR A 640 -22.95 4.23 -10.69
CA TYR A 640 -21.65 3.87 -11.25
C TYR A 640 -21.37 2.37 -11.21
N TRP A 641 -21.91 1.66 -10.24
CA TRP A 641 -21.85 0.20 -10.24
C TRP A 641 -22.59 -0.38 -11.45
N ARG A 642 -23.75 0.15 -11.80
CA ARG A 642 -24.54 -0.27 -12.98
C ARG A 642 -23.88 0.16 -14.27
N TYR A 643 -23.36 1.39 -14.35
CA TYR A 643 -22.67 1.94 -15.52
C TYR A 643 -21.44 1.13 -15.90
N ALA A 644 -20.57 0.80 -14.94
CA ALA A 644 -19.37 0.01 -15.16
C ALA A 644 -19.65 -1.42 -15.65
N ARG A 645 -20.85 -1.95 -15.42
CA ARG A 645 -21.28 -3.28 -15.88
C ARG A 645 -22.09 -3.26 -17.19
N GLY A 646 -22.18 -2.12 -17.83
CA GLY A 646 -22.88 -1.97 -19.11
C GLY A 646 -24.39 -2.25 -19.01
N ILE A 647 -24.98 -2.07 -17.82
CA ILE A 647 -26.42 -2.01 -17.66
C ILE A 647 -26.96 -0.72 -18.32
N GLU A 648 -26.10 0.29 -18.41
CA GLU A 648 -26.26 1.47 -19.25
C GLU A 648 -25.56 1.22 -20.61
N PRO A 649 -26.06 1.70 -21.78
CA PRO A 649 -25.61 1.30 -23.12
C PRO A 649 -24.18 1.76 -23.50
N TYR A 650 -23.40 0.89 -24.21
CA TYR A 650 -22.08 1.15 -24.82
C TYR A 650 -21.76 0.25 -26.05
N ASP A 651 -20.67 0.50 -26.81
CA ASP A 651 -20.36 -0.02 -28.17
C ASP A 651 -19.37 -1.19 -28.30
N SER A 652 -19.36 -1.91 -29.47
CA SER A 652 -18.49 -3.04 -29.87
C SER A 652 -17.88 -2.90 -31.27
N SER A 653 -16.74 -3.59 -31.60
CA SER A 653 -15.97 -3.47 -32.85
C SER A 653 -15.38 -4.80 -33.40
N THR A 654 -14.88 -4.83 -34.69
CA THR A 654 -14.42 -6.02 -35.46
C THR A 654 -13.06 -5.81 -36.16
N TYR A 655 -12.15 -6.84 -36.24
CA TYR A 655 -10.79 -6.77 -36.82
C TYR A 655 -10.41 -7.98 -37.71
N THR A 656 -9.37 -7.82 -38.60
CA THR A 656 -8.85 -8.85 -39.51
C THR A 656 -7.32 -9.05 -39.36
N VAL A 657 -6.80 -10.29 -39.40
CA VAL A 657 -5.36 -10.65 -39.21
C VAL A 657 -4.84 -11.69 -40.21
N PRO A 658 -3.68 -11.51 -40.92
CA PRO A 658 -3.04 -12.47 -41.84
C PRO A 658 -2.02 -13.42 -41.22
N VAL A 659 -1.70 -14.60 -41.85
CA VAL A 659 -0.90 -15.71 -41.29
C VAL A 659 -0.08 -16.53 -42.29
N PRO A 660 1.25 -16.82 -42.08
CA PRO A 660 2.12 -17.67 -42.93
C PRO A 660 2.45 -19.09 -42.38
N ALA A 661 2.88 -20.03 -43.24
CA ALA A 661 3.28 -21.42 -42.89
C ALA A 661 4.33 -22.10 -43.81
N ARG A 662 5.20 -22.98 -43.26
CA ARG A 662 6.28 -23.76 -43.95
C ARG A 662 6.37 -25.21 -43.51
N THR A 663 7.01 -26.08 -44.35
CA THR A 663 7.24 -27.53 -44.09
C THR A 663 8.61 -28.04 -44.55
N GLU A 664 9.24 -29.02 -43.83
CA GLU A 664 10.53 -29.68 -44.12
C GLU A 664 10.45 -31.24 -43.93
N PRO A 665 11.26 -32.09 -44.64
CA PRO A 665 11.09 -33.56 -44.66
C PRO A 665 11.62 -34.32 -43.42
N LEU A 666 11.02 -35.49 -43.12
CA LEU A 666 11.32 -36.36 -41.98
C LEU A 666 11.45 -37.82 -42.39
N ASP A 667 12.05 -38.64 -41.51
CA ASP A 667 12.09 -40.11 -41.69
C ASP A 667 10.75 -40.82 -41.39
N ALA A 668 10.64 -42.10 -41.65
CA ALA A 668 9.37 -42.83 -41.59
C ALA A 668 8.78 -42.94 -40.17
N GLU A 669 9.59 -43.05 -39.12
CA GLU A 669 9.13 -43.17 -37.74
C GLU A 669 8.85 -41.75 -37.14
N GLY A 670 9.71 -40.84 -37.43
CA GLY A 670 9.52 -39.44 -37.06
C GLY A 670 8.31 -38.78 -37.69
N LYS A 671 8.02 -39.14 -39.00
CA LYS A 671 6.82 -38.72 -39.72
C LYS A 671 5.53 -39.02 -38.94
N LYS A 672 5.44 -40.23 -38.40
CA LYS A 672 4.25 -40.65 -37.63
C LYS A 672 4.08 -39.90 -36.30
N LYS A 673 5.20 -39.54 -35.63
CA LYS A 673 5.19 -38.83 -34.33
C LYS A 673 4.91 -37.35 -34.46
N VAL A 674 5.30 -36.77 -35.59
CA VAL A 674 5.32 -35.29 -35.76
C VAL A 674 4.48 -34.78 -36.91
N ALA A 675 3.73 -35.68 -37.58
CA ALA A 675 2.92 -35.34 -38.77
C ALA A 675 2.03 -34.13 -38.58
N ASP A 676 1.43 -34.01 -37.38
CA ASP A 676 0.50 -32.92 -36.99
C ASP A 676 1.14 -31.92 -36.06
N LYS A 677 2.50 -31.94 -35.93
CA LYS A 677 3.19 -30.99 -35.00
C LYS A 677 3.75 -29.77 -35.74
N HIS A 678 3.70 -28.67 -35.06
CA HIS A 678 4.23 -27.35 -35.49
C HIS A 678 5.33 -26.93 -34.53
N PHE A 679 6.51 -26.56 -35.04
CA PHE A 679 7.66 -26.16 -34.22
C PHE A 679 7.93 -24.67 -34.38
N TYR A 680 8.09 -23.99 -33.25
CA TYR A 680 8.37 -22.55 -33.20
C TYR A 680 9.62 -22.33 -32.36
N GLU A 681 10.64 -21.71 -32.94
CA GLU A 681 11.81 -21.19 -32.23
C GLU A 681 11.62 -19.69 -32.00
N LEU A 682 11.50 -19.31 -30.76
CA LEU A 682 11.34 -17.92 -30.35
C LEU A 682 12.64 -17.42 -29.74
N SER A 683 13.08 -16.24 -30.16
CA SER A 683 14.21 -15.52 -29.57
C SER A 683 13.71 -14.30 -28.82
N PHE A 684 14.17 -14.14 -27.60
CA PHE A 684 13.78 -13.06 -26.71
C PHE A 684 15.01 -12.26 -26.28
N SER A 685 14.87 -10.94 -26.12
CA SER A 685 15.89 -10.10 -25.52
C SER A 685 15.33 -9.28 -24.35
N ASN A 686 16.15 -9.11 -23.32
CA ASN A 686 15.87 -8.28 -22.17
C ASN A 686 16.46 -6.88 -22.40
N LYS A 687 15.64 -5.94 -22.78
CA LYS A 687 16.01 -4.54 -23.05
C LYS A 687 16.09 -3.70 -21.79
N GLY A 688 15.29 -4.02 -20.76
CA GLY A 688 15.12 -3.20 -19.57
C GLY A 688 16.08 -3.52 -18.42
N GLY A 689 16.72 -4.68 -18.45
CA GLY A 689 17.66 -5.14 -17.42
C GLY A 689 17.04 -5.98 -16.30
N LEU A 690 15.77 -5.79 -15.99
CA LEU A 690 15.07 -6.59 -14.98
C LEU A 690 14.69 -7.96 -15.57
N VAL A 691 15.09 -9.05 -14.89
CA VAL A 691 14.69 -10.39 -15.30
C VAL A 691 13.29 -10.70 -14.78
N MET A 692 12.44 -11.26 -15.66
CA MET A 692 11.06 -11.65 -15.35
C MET A 692 10.70 -12.95 -16.09
N PRO A 693 9.64 -13.65 -15.67
CA PRO A 693 9.09 -14.74 -16.46
C PRO A 693 8.68 -14.26 -17.86
N ILE A 694 8.82 -15.14 -18.85
CA ILE A 694 8.34 -14.87 -20.22
C ILE A 694 6.99 -15.59 -20.37
N ILE A 695 5.94 -14.83 -20.62
CA ILE A 695 4.57 -15.32 -20.79
C ILE A 695 4.22 -15.20 -22.26
N VAL A 696 3.94 -16.32 -22.92
CA VAL A 696 3.70 -16.38 -24.36
C VAL A 696 2.26 -16.82 -24.63
N GLU A 697 1.45 -15.93 -25.14
CA GLU A 697 0.13 -16.26 -25.66
C GLU A 697 0.24 -16.63 -27.14
N TRP A 698 -0.22 -17.80 -27.47
CA TRP A 698 -0.36 -18.33 -28.82
C TRP A 698 -1.80 -18.20 -29.27
N THR A 699 -2.01 -17.71 -30.47
CA THR A 699 -3.32 -17.78 -31.14
C THR A 699 -3.21 -18.72 -32.30
N PHE A 700 -4.09 -19.71 -32.35
CA PHE A 700 -4.12 -20.73 -33.39
C PHE A 700 -5.06 -20.38 -34.55
N LYS A 701 -4.95 -21.13 -35.65
CA LYS A 701 -5.72 -20.91 -36.88
C LYS A 701 -7.23 -20.98 -36.70
N ASP A 702 -7.69 -21.78 -35.73
CA ASP A 702 -9.12 -21.92 -35.38
C ASP A 702 -9.60 -20.80 -34.44
N GLY A 703 -8.71 -19.85 -34.06
CA GLY A 703 -8.99 -18.77 -33.14
C GLY A 703 -8.84 -19.11 -31.67
N THR A 704 -8.56 -20.38 -31.33
CA THR A 704 -8.28 -20.78 -29.93
C THR A 704 -6.94 -20.21 -29.46
N LYS A 705 -6.79 -20.07 -28.15
CA LYS A 705 -5.58 -19.51 -27.52
C LYS A 705 -4.99 -20.47 -26.51
N GLN A 706 -3.68 -20.44 -26.38
CA GLN A 706 -2.91 -21.13 -25.35
C GLN A 706 -1.89 -20.18 -24.75
N VAL A 707 -1.58 -20.31 -23.45
CA VAL A 707 -0.55 -19.53 -22.78
C VAL A 707 0.52 -20.47 -22.23
N ASP A 708 1.78 -20.22 -22.59
CA ASP A 708 2.94 -20.86 -21.97
C ASP A 708 3.64 -19.86 -21.05
N ARG A 709 4.10 -20.34 -19.89
CA ARG A 709 4.82 -19.57 -18.90
C ARG A 709 6.23 -20.13 -18.73
N ILE A 710 7.24 -19.30 -19.01
CA ILE A 710 8.64 -19.67 -18.87
C ILE A 710 9.17 -18.95 -17.62
N PRO A 711 9.67 -19.69 -16.61
CA PRO A 711 10.19 -19.09 -15.39
C PRO A 711 11.35 -18.13 -15.65
N ALA A 712 11.53 -17.14 -14.78
CA ALA A 712 12.61 -16.15 -14.88
C ALA A 712 14.01 -16.80 -14.90
N GLN A 713 14.16 -18.02 -14.36
CA GLN A 713 15.40 -18.78 -14.37
C GLN A 713 15.94 -19.09 -15.78
N VAL A 714 15.15 -18.89 -16.83
CA VAL A 714 15.62 -18.97 -18.22
C VAL A 714 16.75 -17.97 -18.51
N TRP A 715 16.76 -16.85 -17.80
CA TRP A 715 17.77 -15.79 -17.90
C TRP A 715 19.06 -16.06 -17.12
N ARG A 716 19.16 -17.15 -16.36
CA ARG A 716 20.25 -17.38 -15.38
C ARG A 716 21.66 -17.32 -15.99
N TYR A 717 21.85 -17.82 -17.19
CA TYR A 717 23.16 -17.85 -17.87
C TYR A 717 23.35 -16.74 -18.88
N ASN A 718 22.28 -16.10 -19.29
CA ASN A 718 22.33 -14.99 -20.24
C ASN A 718 21.14 -14.05 -19.97
N GLU A 719 21.41 -12.94 -19.30
CA GLU A 719 20.39 -11.95 -18.98
C GLU A 719 20.01 -11.06 -20.18
N ASN A 720 20.73 -11.17 -21.31
CA ASN A 720 20.47 -10.35 -22.49
C ASN A 720 19.55 -11.01 -23.51
N ASN A 721 19.81 -12.29 -23.83
CA ASN A 721 19.11 -12.99 -24.89
C ASN A 721 18.89 -14.46 -24.52
N VAL A 722 17.71 -14.96 -24.79
CA VAL A 722 17.39 -16.38 -24.68
C VAL A 722 16.58 -16.84 -25.89
N THR A 723 16.75 -18.10 -26.23
CA THR A 723 15.98 -18.76 -27.31
C THR A 723 15.32 -19.99 -26.76
N LYS A 724 14.07 -20.23 -27.18
CA LYS A 724 13.31 -21.41 -26.76
C LYS A 724 12.49 -21.99 -27.90
N VAL A 725 12.48 -23.33 -28.00
CA VAL A 725 11.67 -24.06 -28.99
C VAL A 725 10.37 -24.54 -28.33
N PHE A 726 9.28 -24.38 -29.06
CA PHE A 726 7.94 -24.84 -28.67
C PHE A 726 7.36 -25.74 -29.74
N ILE A 727 6.60 -26.76 -29.29
CA ILE A 727 5.88 -27.66 -30.14
C ILE A 727 4.38 -27.41 -29.92
N LYS A 728 3.64 -27.21 -31.02
CA LYS A 728 2.19 -26.97 -30.97
C LYS A 728 1.47 -27.98 -31.84
N ASP A 729 0.24 -28.32 -31.46
CA ASP A 729 -0.60 -29.27 -32.20
C ASP A 729 -1.37 -28.59 -33.34
N GLN A 730 -1.36 -27.27 -33.36
CA GLN A 730 -2.02 -26.45 -34.39
C GLN A 730 -1.09 -25.33 -34.86
N GLU A 731 -1.38 -24.84 -36.07
CA GLU A 731 -0.66 -23.71 -36.65
C GLU A 731 -0.98 -22.41 -35.88
N VAL A 732 0.09 -21.68 -35.49
CA VAL A 732 0.00 -20.42 -34.78
C VAL A 732 -0.14 -19.25 -35.76
N THR A 733 -1.08 -18.38 -35.51
CA THR A 733 -1.36 -17.23 -36.36
C THR A 733 -0.80 -15.93 -35.80
N SER A 734 -0.71 -15.83 -34.48
CA SER A 734 -0.04 -14.71 -33.81
C SER A 734 0.48 -15.12 -32.45
N ILE A 735 1.47 -14.39 -31.99
CA ILE A 735 2.08 -14.52 -30.65
C ILE A 735 2.01 -13.17 -29.99
N LYS A 736 1.63 -13.16 -28.72
CA LYS A 736 1.70 -11.97 -27.87
C LYS A 736 2.42 -12.33 -26.58
N LEU A 737 3.44 -11.56 -26.21
CA LEU A 737 4.05 -11.65 -24.89
C LEU A 737 3.19 -10.91 -23.87
N ASP A 738 3.17 -11.43 -22.68
CA ASP A 738 2.49 -10.86 -21.50
C ASP A 738 1.08 -10.33 -21.80
N PRO A 739 0.17 -11.18 -22.29
CA PRO A 739 -1.14 -10.77 -22.80
C PRO A 739 -2.01 -10.09 -21.75
N LEU A 740 -1.82 -10.42 -20.48
CA LEU A 740 -2.57 -9.88 -19.33
C LEU A 740 -1.78 -8.81 -18.56
N ARG A 741 -0.63 -8.38 -19.08
CA ARG A 741 0.22 -7.34 -18.48
C ARG A 741 0.64 -7.66 -17.05
N GLU A 742 1.15 -8.88 -16.85
CA GLU A 742 1.47 -9.44 -15.53
C GLU A 742 2.87 -9.08 -15.02
N THR A 743 3.78 -8.62 -15.92
CA THR A 743 5.21 -8.45 -15.62
C THR A 743 5.66 -6.98 -15.53
N ALA A 744 4.74 -6.04 -15.66
CA ALA A 744 5.03 -4.60 -15.75
C ALA A 744 5.97 -4.24 -16.91
N ASP A 745 5.82 -4.90 -18.06
CA ASP A 745 6.59 -4.57 -19.27
C ASP A 745 6.26 -3.16 -19.74
N ILE A 746 7.31 -2.34 -19.90
CA ILE A 746 7.17 -0.93 -20.27
C ILE A 746 6.98 -0.69 -21.77
N ASN A 747 7.16 -1.73 -22.60
CA ASN A 747 7.18 -1.56 -24.07
C ASN A 747 6.44 -2.70 -24.78
N GLU A 748 5.13 -2.65 -24.78
CA GLU A 748 4.30 -3.66 -25.43
C GLU A 748 4.42 -3.68 -26.96
N ALA A 749 5.09 -2.71 -27.57
CA ALA A 749 5.22 -2.64 -29.03
C ALA A 749 6.19 -3.70 -29.60
N ASN A 750 7.12 -4.22 -28.79
CA ASN A 750 8.06 -5.27 -29.17
C ASN A 750 7.63 -6.69 -28.72
N ASN A 751 6.37 -6.82 -28.24
CA ASN A 751 5.84 -8.02 -27.61
C ASN A 751 5.00 -8.89 -28.55
N THR A 752 4.98 -8.60 -29.85
CA THR A 752 4.04 -9.27 -30.77
C THR A 752 4.70 -9.78 -32.01
N TRP A 753 4.18 -10.89 -32.53
CA TRP A 753 4.49 -11.45 -33.83
C TRP A 753 3.19 -11.81 -34.57
N GLY A 754 3.18 -11.65 -35.89
CA GLY A 754 1.97 -11.75 -36.74
C GLY A 754 1.32 -10.37 -36.91
N GLU A 755 0.38 -10.25 -37.88
CA GLU A 755 -0.30 -8.97 -38.06
C GLU A 755 -1.41 -8.78 -37.01
N ILE A 756 -1.16 -7.86 -36.09
CA ILE A 756 -2.19 -7.32 -35.20
C ILE A 756 -2.70 -6.03 -35.84
N PRO A 757 -3.99 -5.91 -36.14
CA PRO A 757 -4.49 -4.68 -36.77
C PRO A 757 -4.30 -3.48 -35.82
N PRO A 758 -3.86 -2.33 -36.34
CA PRO A 758 -3.72 -1.13 -35.51
C PRO A 758 -5.09 -0.78 -34.92
N PRO A 759 -5.14 -0.28 -33.70
CA PRO A 759 -6.38 0.16 -33.08
C PRO A 759 -7.04 1.24 -33.95
N SER A 760 -8.35 1.21 -34.07
CA SER A 760 -9.10 2.20 -34.90
C SER A 760 -8.77 3.61 -34.42
N LYS A 761 -8.76 4.60 -35.36
CA LYS A 761 -8.40 6.00 -35.06
C LYS A 761 -9.20 6.66 -33.92
N PHE A 762 -10.30 6.07 -33.48
CA PHE A 762 -11.12 6.55 -32.36
C PHE A 762 -10.63 6.14 -30.95
N GLN A 763 -9.64 5.28 -30.82
CA GLN A 763 -9.13 4.82 -29.52
C GLN A 763 -7.96 5.66 -28.96
N VAL A 764 -7.46 6.63 -29.73
CA VAL A 764 -6.38 7.52 -29.30
C VAL A 764 -6.96 8.79 -28.65
N PHE A 765 -7.66 8.63 -27.52
CA PHE A 765 -7.98 9.75 -26.64
C PHE A 765 -7.06 9.72 -25.43
N LYS A 766 -6.19 10.71 -25.29
CA LYS A 766 -5.50 10.99 -24.03
C LYS A 766 -6.57 11.25 -22.97
N ALA A 767 -6.73 10.33 -22.03
CA ALA A 767 -7.51 10.63 -20.82
C ALA A 767 -6.89 11.85 -20.14
N LYS A 768 -7.66 12.93 -19.98
CA LYS A 768 -7.21 14.07 -19.17
C LYS A 768 -7.01 13.56 -17.75
N GLN A 769 -5.84 13.81 -17.19
CA GLN A 769 -5.59 13.53 -15.77
C GLN A 769 -6.66 14.23 -14.94
N GLN A 770 -7.49 13.44 -14.26
CA GLN A 770 -8.41 13.98 -13.27
C GLN A 770 -7.63 14.33 -12.01
N VAL A 771 -7.69 15.58 -11.62
CA VAL A 771 -7.17 16.04 -10.34
C VAL A 771 -8.05 15.44 -9.24
N ARG A 772 -7.43 14.89 -8.20
CA ARG A 772 -8.09 14.24 -7.06
C ARG A 772 -9.13 15.20 -6.44
N GLY A 773 -10.40 14.82 -6.45
CA GLY A 773 -11.49 15.56 -5.77
C GLY A 773 -12.16 16.70 -6.56
N GLN A 774 -11.83 16.98 -7.84
CA GLN A 774 -12.54 17.98 -8.63
C GLN A 774 -13.28 17.35 -9.81
N SER A 775 -14.62 17.50 -9.84
CA SER A 775 -15.40 17.26 -11.04
C SER A 775 -15.31 18.51 -11.94
N GLN A 776 -14.78 18.36 -13.15
CA GLN A 776 -14.88 19.41 -14.17
C GLN A 776 -16.23 19.29 -14.89
N GLY A 777 -17.20 20.08 -14.44
CA GLY A 777 -18.52 20.15 -15.07
C GLY A 777 -19.59 19.26 -14.39
N ILE A 778 -20.80 19.24 -14.95
CA ILE A 778 -21.94 18.45 -14.45
C ILE A 778 -21.61 16.96 -14.49
N ASN A 779 -21.58 16.28 -13.33
CA ASN A 779 -21.28 14.87 -13.24
C ASN A 779 -22.43 13.98 -13.78
N PRO A 780 -22.19 12.71 -14.18
CA PRO A 780 -23.22 11.83 -14.75
C PRO A 780 -24.46 11.66 -13.85
N MET A 781 -24.28 11.64 -12.54
CA MET A 781 -25.38 11.53 -11.57
C MET A 781 -26.26 12.78 -11.54
N GLN A 782 -25.68 13.98 -11.67
CA GLN A 782 -26.42 15.24 -11.84
C GLN A 782 -27.23 15.25 -13.14
N LYS A 783 -26.64 14.79 -14.27
CA LYS A 783 -27.37 14.67 -15.56
C LYS A 783 -28.55 13.71 -15.49
N ALA A 784 -28.41 12.60 -14.73
CA ALA A 784 -29.53 11.67 -14.54
C ALA A 784 -30.67 12.32 -13.75
N LYS A 785 -30.37 13.00 -12.63
CA LYS A 785 -31.36 13.74 -11.84
C LYS A 785 -32.04 14.87 -12.63
N GLU A 786 -31.36 15.56 -13.53
CA GLU A 786 -31.95 16.57 -14.41
C GLU A 786 -32.90 15.97 -15.43
N LYS A 787 -32.61 14.78 -15.97
CA LYS A 787 -33.49 14.04 -16.86
C LYS A 787 -34.76 13.59 -16.14
N GLU A 788 -34.64 13.06 -14.93
CA GLU A 788 -35.80 12.69 -14.09
C GLU A 788 -36.69 13.90 -13.79
N LYS A 789 -36.12 15.07 -13.45
CA LYS A 789 -36.87 16.32 -13.24
C LYS A 789 -37.55 16.86 -14.47
N LYS A 790 -37.08 16.55 -15.70
CA LYS A 790 -37.69 16.96 -16.95
C LYS A 790 -38.77 15.98 -17.47
N ALA A 791 -38.86 14.79 -16.87
CA ALA A 791 -39.81 13.74 -17.21
C ALA A 791 -41.11 13.80 -16.35
N PHE A 792 -41.11 14.65 -15.32
CA PHE A 792 -42.31 15.06 -14.53
C PHE A 792 -42.68 16.52 -14.88
#